data_2c6a6023095ddf67773b2c8899ebc580
#
_entry.id   2c6a6023095ddf67773b2c8899ebc580
#
_cell.length_a   1.000
_cell.length_b   1.000
_cell.length_c   1.000
_cell.angle_alpha   90.00
_cell.angle_beta   90.00
_cell.angle_gamma   90.00
#
_symmetry.space_group_name_H-M   'P 1'
#
loop_
_entity.id
_entity.type
_entity.pdbx_description
1 polymer ?
#
loop_
_entity_poly.entity_id
_entity_poly.type
_entity_poly.pdbx_seq_one_letter_code
_entity_poly.pdbx_strand_id
1 'polypeptide(L)'
;MGNELDNNDLYSSIEDEHIIFPGYSNNLSSPDENQMNQNPNKKVIDKEHITISKIFKATLDEEQSDKFTFLEEHLAILLSLNKDPKFRISDLDEIIRYLIKDKSNPLDYLFDVYHRSITMIEIKFRKEYDKSYKQIHRTLANYIGTFLTDPSLFNKSISDAEKYNSFKKYLSQCDMDELGFILYDIGIGISSDEKSLTNVFKLYFQYIHEENKEKFKSFINSNCKDSLVKNMIILKSLFIAFPQIIKIYVDLSLGKNKFNGIVFQKENYICKYIDVSPIEGEIATMRTVINLNKPKREADAIIENYTNKLNNYLNEVSEFLFVMYKYDPFYSVLNWVYELIKLNLDKMKMYQRSETLSTNGFLMNVIIILNKLIFREFEKGIQSEQNYSNFIFKMVGKIDALFTLTNNYIPFNKFDRTNPELVNALIKDSNDNVPATFSIYTKLFFIQELFIFLVIKNFQNTVENFSRKIEQKSDECGGNFKNDTDLQNMIILEQFLMVYLRNKEVHKGLLRFSEVSTFLIFSLNNNKYSQYKFSNKTNEINYKEFLDDFYDYINFDDNFAISLLPQFIYQNLIIISRFVKCFNEDSLIENLYCTKALVYFSLIFSCQNNLIRNPHFRMEIFDIMIFFFVMKDAKDKTKRITNIYKLLNERFIKQSLMVSILRVFVDAERLGTSNQFYEKFSVRAKILLLIENINKGYGRLFEENIKDYTQKYHEESRKMINNLLNDLIYLNDECIENLKIIKKYEDLMDDKERYNSMNEETKKFEESRYNEKDRIVRAEIKLFNGSLKFLVSLCKILQVFFIKNEFITNLSNFLNYSLNIFASPLGNELRLKNLSDYDFNPKFILGALLSVYSAFYDKIEFIECVVKDERSYKYENFERAKNLVENTGKIIIEANDFNNYLLLFEKLKKEEKKIKEEEINYDDAPNEFLDGITYILMTDPVELPKSHVIVDRKTIETHLLSDQTDPFNRSPLTKEQLIDCPQLKAKIQEYMNKKKKEKKSKMDIEK
;
A
#
# COMPACT_ATOMS: atom_id res chain seq x y z
N MET A 1 31.12 4.78 33.78
CA MET A 1 30.17 4.41 34.83
C MET A 1 29.03 3.75 34.14
N GLY A 2 28.96 2.42 34.24
CA GLY A 2 27.99 1.60 33.54
C GLY A 2 26.61 1.76 34.15
N ASN A 3 25.64 1.93 33.30
CA ASN A 3 24.25 1.57 33.58
C ASN A 3 23.93 0.30 32.81
N GLU A 4 23.99 -0.82 33.55
CA GLU A 4 23.32 -2.05 33.18
C GLU A 4 21.83 -1.73 33.06
N LEU A 5 21.34 -1.72 31.84
CA LEU A 5 19.91 -1.71 31.58
C LEU A 5 19.38 -3.10 31.94
N ASP A 6 18.48 -3.11 32.88
CA ASP A 6 17.79 -4.28 33.41
C ASP A 6 17.29 -5.21 32.28
N ASN A 7 18.06 -6.28 32.08
CA ASN A 7 17.60 -7.46 31.33
C ASN A 7 16.52 -8.27 32.09
N ASN A 8 16.18 -7.84 33.32
CA ASN A 8 15.27 -8.59 34.18
C ASN A 8 13.79 -8.45 33.81
N ASP A 9 13.39 -7.39 33.12
CA ASP A 9 11.98 -7.27 32.66
C ASP A 9 11.63 -8.16 31.46
N LEU A 10 12.62 -8.72 30.78
CA LEU A 10 12.42 -9.69 29.73
C LEU A 10 12.32 -11.15 30.25
N TYR A 11 12.78 -11.41 31.43
CA TYR A 11 12.83 -12.77 31.99
C TYR A 11 11.71 -13.08 32.99
N SER A 12 10.99 -12.09 33.51
CA SER A 12 9.93 -12.29 34.51
C SER A 12 8.61 -12.86 33.96
N SER A 13 8.46 -12.99 32.63
CA SER A 13 7.30 -13.66 32.01
C SER A 13 7.57 -15.08 31.49
N ILE A 14 8.69 -15.69 31.90
CA ILE A 14 9.19 -16.96 31.34
C ILE A 14 8.71 -18.20 32.15
N GLU A 15 7.96 -18.02 33.20
CA GLU A 15 7.61 -19.18 34.06
C GLU A 15 6.55 -20.13 33.51
N ASP A 16 5.88 -19.88 32.39
CA ASP A 16 4.75 -20.70 31.90
C ASP A 16 4.86 -21.28 30.49
N GLU A 17 5.98 -21.19 29.77
CA GLU A 17 6.14 -21.94 28.51
C GLU A 17 6.99 -23.19 28.74
N HIS A 18 6.32 -24.30 29.06
CA HIS A 18 6.91 -25.65 29.09
C HIS A 18 7.55 -26.00 27.74
N ILE A 19 8.84 -26.36 27.74
CA ILE A 19 9.52 -27.01 26.61
C ILE A 19 8.85 -28.37 26.46
N ILE A 20 7.86 -28.46 25.61
CA ILE A 20 7.17 -29.71 25.31
C ILE A 20 7.84 -30.36 24.09
N PHE A 21 8.88 -31.18 24.33
CA PHE A 21 9.03 -32.32 23.44
C PHE A 21 7.85 -33.26 23.76
N PRO A 22 7.13 -33.80 22.80
CA PRO A 22 6.08 -34.76 23.05
C PRO A 22 6.72 -35.96 23.83
N GLY A 23 6.42 -36.06 25.14
CA GLY A 23 7.00 -37.09 25.99
C GLY A 23 7.63 -36.64 27.31
N TYR A 24 7.97 -35.34 27.47
CA TYR A 24 8.47 -34.80 28.72
C TYR A 24 7.37 -34.01 29.49
N SER A 25 6.60 -34.71 30.32
CA SER A 25 5.77 -34.04 31.31
C SER A 25 6.54 -33.94 32.62
N ASN A 26 6.83 -32.76 33.10
CA ASN A 26 7.35 -32.48 34.45
C ASN A 26 6.20 -32.54 35.49
N ASN A 27 5.71 -33.73 35.81
CA ASN A 27 4.93 -33.93 36.99
C ASN A 27 5.75 -34.67 38.06
N LEU A 28 6.40 -33.89 38.89
CA LEU A 28 6.98 -34.33 40.17
C LEU A 28 5.90 -34.19 41.25
N SER A 29 5.08 -35.18 41.40
CA SER A 29 4.39 -35.46 42.68
C SER A 29 4.95 -36.77 43.24
N SER A 30 5.55 -36.68 44.42
CA SER A 30 6.04 -37.80 45.20
C SER A 30 4.92 -38.80 45.51
N PRO A 31 5.12 -40.12 45.27
CA PRO A 31 4.22 -41.12 45.82
C PRO A 31 4.74 -41.62 47.15
N ASP A 32 3.82 -41.72 48.07
CA ASP A 32 3.98 -42.34 49.40
C ASP A 32 4.60 -43.74 49.36
N GLU A 33 5.64 -43.88 50.18
CA GLU A 33 6.12 -45.17 50.63
C GLU A 33 5.09 -45.80 51.58
N ASN A 34 4.44 -46.87 51.12
CA ASN A 34 3.99 -47.98 51.99
C ASN A 34 3.15 -48.94 51.20
N GLN A 35 3.75 -50.07 50.86
CA GLN A 35 3.27 -51.46 50.97
C GLN A 35 4.15 -52.39 50.12
N MET A 36 5.21 -52.89 50.69
CA MET A 36 5.90 -54.10 50.21
C MET A 36 5.35 -55.31 50.98
N ASN A 37 4.65 -56.17 50.27
CA ASN A 37 4.45 -57.54 50.67
C ASN A 37 5.62 -58.41 50.20
N GLN A 38 6.34 -58.96 51.14
CA GLN A 38 7.46 -59.88 50.97
C GLN A 38 7.01 -61.28 50.49
N ASN A 39 7.59 -61.74 49.40
CA ASN A 39 7.59 -63.12 49.00
C ASN A 39 9.04 -63.55 48.74
N PRO A 40 9.66 -64.44 49.54
CA PRO A 40 11.13 -64.60 49.58
C PRO A 40 11.74 -65.56 48.53
N ASN A 41 11.13 -65.91 47.47
CA ASN A 41 11.70 -66.80 46.47
C ASN A 41 11.54 -66.41 44.99
N LYS A 42 11.67 -65.11 44.69
CA LYS A 42 11.94 -64.68 43.34
C LYS A 42 13.36 -64.13 43.28
N LYS A 43 14.29 -64.82 42.48
CA LYS A 43 15.53 -64.20 42.05
C LYS A 43 15.22 -62.80 41.60
N VAL A 44 15.69 -61.81 42.30
CA VAL A 44 15.55 -60.41 41.88
C VAL A 44 16.32 -60.30 40.55
N ILE A 45 15.60 -60.28 39.46
CA ILE A 45 16.14 -60.07 38.13
C ILE A 45 16.74 -58.66 38.12
N ASP A 46 18.06 -58.54 38.02
CA ASP A 46 18.75 -57.28 38.00
C ASP A 46 18.46 -56.59 36.68
N LYS A 47 17.42 -55.72 36.71
CA LYS A 47 16.88 -54.99 35.53
C LYS A 47 17.94 -54.10 34.88
N GLU A 48 18.80 -53.54 35.70
CA GLU A 48 19.89 -52.65 35.23
C GLU A 48 20.91 -53.40 34.39
N HIS A 49 21.43 -54.53 34.87
CA HIS A 49 22.35 -55.38 34.17
C HIS A 49 21.78 -55.85 32.81
N ILE A 50 20.55 -56.36 32.80
CA ILE A 50 19.88 -56.86 31.57
C ILE A 50 19.68 -55.70 30.56
N THR A 51 19.34 -54.52 31.06
CA THR A 51 19.13 -53.36 30.20
C THR A 51 20.41 -52.94 29.51
N ILE A 52 21.49 -52.77 30.29
CA ILE A 52 22.80 -52.40 29.76
C ILE A 52 23.30 -53.47 28.79
N SER A 53 23.23 -54.75 29.16
CA SER A 53 23.61 -55.88 28.28
C SER A 53 22.92 -55.84 26.94
N LYS A 54 21.64 -55.56 26.89
CA LYS A 54 20.82 -55.51 25.64
C LYS A 54 21.11 -54.27 24.81
N ILE A 55 21.18 -53.11 25.44
CA ILE A 55 21.45 -51.87 24.75
C ILE A 55 22.85 -51.88 24.08
N PHE A 56 23.85 -52.27 24.81
CA PHE A 56 25.23 -52.30 24.34
C PHE A 56 25.62 -53.55 23.58
N LYS A 57 24.76 -54.59 23.61
CA LYS A 57 25.07 -55.95 23.12
C LYS A 57 26.36 -56.46 23.76
N ALA A 58 26.49 -56.36 25.06
CA ALA A 58 27.65 -56.68 25.83
C ALA A 58 27.28 -57.70 26.91
N THR A 59 28.19 -58.57 27.26
CA THR A 59 28.05 -59.62 28.31
C THR A 59 29.30 -59.73 29.18
N LEU A 60 29.07 -60.17 30.41
CA LEU A 60 30.14 -60.59 31.35
C LEU A 60 30.23 -62.13 31.46
N ASP A 61 29.44 -62.86 30.68
CA ASP A 61 29.38 -64.28 30.65
C ASP A 61 29.96 -64.77 29.32
N GLU A 62 31.02 -65.56 29.41
CA GLU A 62 31.78 -66.11 28.28
C GLU A 62 30.91 -67.04 27.43
N GLU A 63 29.99 -67.77 28.03
CA GLU A 63 29.04 -68.65 27.35
C GLU A 63 28.09 -67.93 26.40
N GLN A 64 27.93 -66.65 26.57
CA GLN A 64 27.07 -65.78 25.72
C GLN A 64 27.86 -64.97 24.66
N SER A 65 29.19 -65.22 24.53
CA SER A 65 30.07 -64.54 23.61
C SER A 65 29.67 -64.63 22.12
N ASP A 66 28.92 -65.67 21.75
CA ASP A 66 28.34 -65.86 20.42
C ASP A 66 27.28 -64.76 20.03
N LYS A 67 26.61 -64.26 21.02
CA LYS A 67 25.46 -63.29 20.82
C LYS A 67 25.80 -61.86 21.21
N PHE A 68 26.68 -61.64 22.18
CA PHE A 68 27.09 -60.42 22.78
C PHE A 68 28.61 -60.27 22.83
N THR A 69 29.12 -59.03 22.79
CA THR A 69 30.55 -58.77 22.99
C THR A 69 30.95 -59.08 24.44
N PHE A 70 31.80 -60.06 24.64
CA PHE A 70 32.33 -60.41 25.97
C PHE A 70 33.34 -59.39 26.46
N LEU A 71 33.14 -58.85 27.66
CA LEU A 71 33.95 -57.79 28.26
C LEU A 71 34.88 -58.39 29.33
N GLU A 72 35.90 -59.09 28.90
CA GLU A 72 36.85 -59.84 29.77
C GLU A 72 37.56 -58.86 30.72
N GLU A 73 38.13 -57.75 30.20
CA GLU A 73 38.85 -56.78 31.01
C GLU A 73 37.91 -56.14 32.11
N HIS A 74 36.67 -55.81 31.78
CA HIS A 74 35.72 -55.30 32.76
C HIS A 74 35.32 -56.30 33.81
N LEU A 75 35.12 -57.57 33.39
CA LEU A 75 34.89 -58.66 34.34
C LEU A 75 36.06 -58.84 35.32
N ALA A 76 37.30 -58.83 34.81
CA ALA A 76 38.49 -58.95 35.64
C ALA A 76 38.60 -57.78 36.66
N ILE A 77 38.26 -56.57 36.28
CA ILE A 77 38.23 -55.43 37.20
C ILE A 77 37.16 -55.61 38.31
N LEU A 78 35.93 -56.04 37.96
CA LEU A 78 34.89 -56.28 38.92
C LEU A 78 35.27 -57.39 39.93
N LEU A 79 35.84 -58.46 39.47
CA LEU A 79 36.30 -59.56 40.26
C LEU A 79 37.46 -59.15 41.19
N SER A 80 38.43 -58.35 40.70
CA SER A 80 39.52 -57.82 41.49
C SER A 80 39.05 -56.88 42.64
N LEU A 81 37.93 -56.26 42.47
CA LEU A 81 37.30 -55.34 43.46
C LEU A 81 36.29 -56.06 44.36
N ASN A 82 36.15 -57.40 44.29
CA ASN A 82 35.17 -58.21 44.98
C ASN A 82 33.70 -57.70 44.75
N LYS A 83 33.41 -57.20 43.56
CA LYS A 83 32.06 -56.78 43.18
C LYS A 83 31.34 -57.90 42.43
N ASP A 84 30.01 -57.92 42.53
CA ASP A 84 29.15 -58.81 41.75
C ASP A 84 29.40 -58.56 40.24
N PRO A 85 29.56 -59.65 39.44
CA PRO A 85 29.78 -59.47 37.97
C PRO A 85 28.49 -59.05 37.26
N LYS A 86 28.11 -57.80 37.40
CA LYS A 86 26.92 -57.19 36.82
C LYS A 86 27.19 -55.79 36.34
N PHE A 87 26.64 -55.42 35.19
CA PHE A 87 26.71 -54.06 34.68
C PHE A 87 25.89 -53.10 35.54
N ARG A 88 26.48 -51.97 35.86
CA ARG A 88 25.91 -50.85 36.58
C ARG A 88 26.02 -49.58 35.76
N ILE A 89 25.08 -48.64 35.99
CA ILE A 89 25.12 -47.30 35.35
C ILE A 89 26.44 -46.59 35.72
N SER A 90 26.98 -46.78 36.91
CA SER A 90 28.28 -46.27 37.29
C SER A 90 29.43 -46.69 36.41
N ASP A 91 29.29 -47.79 35.67
CA ASP A 91 30.37 -48.43 34.91
C ASP A 91 30.25 -48.09 33.41
N LEU A 92 29.25 -47.27 33.03
CA LEU A 92 28.97 -46.96 31.59
C LEU A 92 30.19 -46.38 30.88
N ASP A 93 30.97 -45.52 31.52
CA ASP A 93 32.17 -44.96 30.90
C ASP A 93 33.23 -46.01 30.55
N GLU A 94 33.42 -46.97 31.39
CA GLU A 94 34.35 -48.09 31.16
C GLU A 94 33.83 -49.00 30.07
N ILE A 95 32.57 -49.35 30.11
CA ILE A 95 31.89 -50.21 29.12
C ILE A 95 31.99 -49.55 27.75
N ILE A 96 31.68 -48.29 27.63
CA ILE A 96 31.71 -47.57 26.34
C ILE A 96 33.14 -47.50 25.83
N ARG A 97 34.12 -47.10 26.65
CA ARG A 97 35.53 -47.01 26.24
C ARG A 97 36.05 -48.35 25.74
N TYR A 98 35.71 -49.44 26.43
CA TYR A 98 36.12 -50.76 26.00
C TYR A 98 35.52 -51.14 24.62
N LEU A 99 34.22 -50.94 24.44
CA LEU A 99 33.49 -51.32 23.25
C LEU A 99 33.86 -50.48 21.99
N ILE A 100 34.33 -49.24 22.17
CA ILE A 100 34.76 -48.39 21.06
C ILE A 100 36.26 -48.57 20.71
N LYS A 101 37.08 -49.22 21.59
CA LYS A 101 38.53 -49.37 21.47
C LYS A 101 38.92 -49.93 20.11
N ASP A 102 38.30 -51.06 19.70
CA ASP A 102 38.65 -51.79 18.49
C ASP A 102 37.73 -51.50 17.27
N LYS A 103 36.76 -50.60 17.40
CA LYS A 103 35.86 -50.25 16.31
C LYS A 103 36.56 -49.35 15.28
N SER A 104 36.43 -49.69 13.99
CA SER A 104 36.90 -48.84 12.88
C SER A 104 36.18 -47.51 12.82
N ASN A 105 34.86 -47.51 13.05
CA ASN A 105 34.05 -46.31 13.17
C ASN A 105 33.25 -46.30 14.48
N PRO A 106 33.80 -45.70 15.55
CA PRO A 106 33.11 -45.63 16.84
C PRO A 106 31.80 -44.87 16.81
N LEU A 107 31.66 -43.85 15.94
CA LEU A 107 30.42 -43.05 15.82
C LEU A 107 29.24 -43.90 15.34
N ASP A 108 29.41 -44.73 14.31
CA ASP A 108 28.34 -45.59 13.84
C ASP A 108 27.85 -46.52 14.95
N TYR A 109 28.79 -47.08 15.70
CA TYR A 109 28.43 -47.93 16.82
C TYR A 109 27.66 -47.18 17.93
N LEU A 110 28.12 -45.98 18.30
CA LEU A 110 27.46 -45.17 19.33
C LEU A 110 26.06 -44.73 18.92
N PHE A 111 25.85 -44.38 17.67
CA PHE A 111 24.54 -44.07 17.12
C PHE A 111 23.63 -45.30 17.14
N ASP A 112 24.11 -46.48 16.74
CA ASP A 112 23.34 -47.72 16.82
C ASP A 112 22.96 -48.10 18.24
N VAL A 113 23.84 -47.84 19.23
CA VAL A 113 23.54 -48.02 20.64
C VAL A 113 22.47 -47.07 21.13
N TYR A 114 22.60 -45.81 20.73
CA TYR A 114 21.62 -44.78 21.10
C TYR A 114 20.23 -45.13 20.54
N HIS A 115 20.14 -45.47 19.27
CA HIS A 115 18.91 -45.93 18.63
C HIS A 115 18.27 -47.13 19.36
N ARG A 116 19.08 -48.16 19.68
CA ARG A 116 18.58 -49.32 20.47
C ARG A 116 18.06 -48.92 21.85
N SER A 117 18.71 -47.95 22.47
CA SER A 117 18.28 -47.47 23.82
C SER A 117 16.91 -46.83 23.76
N ILE A 118 16.60 -46.06 22.73
CA ILE A 118 15.26 -45.47 22.54
C ILE A 118 14.21 -46.51 22.18
N THR A 119 14.49 -47.37 21.22
CA THR A 119 13.58 -48.44 20.77
C THR A 119 13.17 -49.35 21.94
N MET A 120 14.05 -49.62 22.87
CA MET A 120 13.76 -50.41 24.05
C MET A 120 12.83 -49.72 25.05
N ILE A 121 12.85 -48.38 25.12
CA ILE A 121 11.92 -47.61 25.96
C ILE A 121 10.51 -47.65 25.39
N GLU A 122 10.37 -47.52 24.06
CA GLU A 122 9.05 -47.52 23.42
C GLU A 122 8.28 -48.84 23.59
N ILE A 123 8.99 -49.95 23.60
CA ILE A 123 8.39 -51.31 23.70
C ILE A 123 7.85 -51.60 25.10
N LYS A 124 8.42 -51.08 26.16
CA LYS A 124 8.12 -51.49 27.53
C LYS A 124 7.45 -50.49 28.46
N PHE A 125 7.67 -49.19 28.37
CA PHE A 125 7.31 -48.26 29.46
C PHE A 125 6.95 -46.85 29.03
N ARG A 126 5.74 -46.60 28.61
CA ARG A 126 5.18 -45.22 28.51
C ARG A 126 4.87 -44.56 29.87
N LYS A 127 5.07 -45.22 31.01
CA LYS A 127 4.61 -44.71 32.32
C LYS A 127 5.65 -44.56 33.42
N GLU A 128 6.85 -45.11 33.28
CA GLU A 128 7.91 -44.96 34.27
C GLU A 128 9.23 -44.64 33.57
N TYR A 129 9.53 -43.36 33.34
CA TYR A 129 10.84 -42.89 32.88
C TYR A 129 11.81 -43.07 34.03
N ASP A 130 12.50 -44.24 34.09
CA ASP A 130 13.49 -44.52 35.11
C ASP A 130 14.70 -43.61 34.93
N LYS A 131 15.19 -42.99 36.03
CA LYS A 131 16.38 -42.13 36.07
C LYS A 131 17.57 -42.81 35.37
N SER A 132 17.63 -44.10 35.38
CA SER A 132 18.65 -44.97 34.77
C SER A 132 18.76 -44.75 33.25
N TYR A 133 17.64 -44.74 32.52
CA TYR A 133 17.63 -44.54 31.05
C TYR A 133 18.08 -43.11 30.66
N LYS A 134 17.66 -42.11 31.42
CA LYS A 134 18.13 -40.72 31.22
C LYS A 134 19.63 -40.62 31.33
N GLN A 135 20.24 -41.33 32.27
CA GLN A 135 21.67 -41.32 32.46
C GLN A 135 22.38 -42.03 31.32
N ILE A 136 21.87 -43.18 30.82
CA ILE A 136 22.42 -43.89 29.68
C ILE A 136 22.39 -42.99 28.42
N HIS A 137 21.26 -42.36 28.13
CA HIS A 137 21.13 -41.45 27.01
C HIS A 137 22.09 -40.29 27.08
N ARG A 138 22.18 -39.61 28.21
CA ARG A 138 23.11 -38.50 28.42
C ARG A 138 24.56 -38.91 28.30
N THR A 139 24.92 -40.06 28.84
CA THR A 139 26.30 -40.57 28.70
C THR A 139 26.61 -40.86 27.24
N LEU A 140 25.73 -41.57 26.51
CA LEU A 140 25.92 -41.84 25.08
C LEU A 140 25.97 -40.54 24.27
N ALA A 141 25.09 -39.59 24.52
CA ALA A 141 25.07 -38.31 23.84
C ALA A 141 26.35 -37.52 24.08
N ASN A 142 26.88 -37.56 25.31
CA ASN A 142 28.17 -36.93 25.64
C ASN A 142 29.32 -37.55 24.82
N TYR A 143 29.38 -38.87 24.74
CA TYR A 143 30.38 -39.56 23.92
C TYR A 143 30.23 -39.22 22.43
N ILE A 144 29.01 -39.25 21.88
CA ILE A 144 28.73 -38.86 20.51
C ILE A 144 29.15 -37.39 20.27
N GLY A 145 28.77 -36.50 21.15
CA GLY A 145 29.14 -35.08 21.07
C GLY A 145 30.65 -34.88 21.06
N THR A 146 31.37 -35.60 21.97
CA THR A 146 32.82 -35.54 22.05
C THR A 146 33.50 -36.10 20.77
N PHE A 147 33.02 -37.22 20.21
CA PHE A 147 33.54 -37.73 18.95
C PHE A 147 33.27 -36.80 17.76
N LEU A 148 32.14 -36.13 17.72
CA LEU A 148 31.84 -35.17 16.68
C LEU A 148 32.72 -33.90 16.80
N THR A 149 33.13 -33.53 18.03
CA THR A 149 33.96 -32.33 18.25
C THR A 149 35.46 -32.65 18.24
N ASP A 150 35.93 -33.55 19.10
CA ASP A 150 37.33 -33.89 19.25
C ASP A 150 37.55 -35.40 19.45
N PRO A 151 37.62 -36.19 18.35
CA PRO A 151 37.89 -37.61 18.44
C PRO A 151 39.27 -37.96 18.95
N SER A 152 40.23 -37.00 18.99
CA SER A 152 41.60 -37.22 19.47
C SER A 152 41.65 -37.59 20.96
N LEU A 153 40.66 -37.19 21.75
CA LEU A 153 40.51 -37.56 23.15
C LEU A 153 40.38 -39.08 23.38
N PHE A 154 40.03 -39.81 22.32
CA PHE A 154 39.92 -41.28 22.33
C PHE A 154 41.00 -41.95 21.51
N ASN A 155 42.10 -41.26 21.21
CA ASN A 155 43.18 -41.72 20.35
C ASN A 155 42.71 -42.19 18.95
N LYS A 156 41.67 -41.53 18.44
CA LYS A 156 41.08 -41.80 17.13
C LYS A 156 41.21 -40.59 16.22
N SER A 157 41.42 -40.83 14.93
CA SER A 157 41.41 -39.80 13.91
C SER A 157 40.23 -40.06 12.96
N ILE A 158 39.23 -39.19 12.99
CA ILE A 158 38.05 -39.28 12.12
C ILE A 158 37.99 -37.99 11.32
N SER A 159 37.94 -38.07 10.00
CA SER A 159 37.82 -36.89 9.14
C SER A 159 36.43 -36.24 9.27
N ASP A 160 36.36 -34.94 8.99
CA ASP A 160 35.08 -34.22 9.06
C ASP A 160 34.03 -34.79 8.08
N ALA A 161 34.46 -35.33 6.94
CA ALA A 161 33.60 -36.02 6.00
C ALA A 161 33.00 -37.31 6.57
N GLU A 162 33.82 -38.09 7.30
CA GLU A 162 33.36 -39.34 7.95
C GLU A 162 32.42 -39.03 9.11
N LYS A 163 32.71 -37.98 9.92
CA LYS A 163 31.79 -37.51 10.96
C LYS A 163 30.43 -37.15 10.36
N TYR A 164 30.43 -36.36 9.28
CA TYR A 164 29.21 -35.96 8.60
C TYR A 164 28.43 -37.15 8.02
N ASN A 165 29.12 -38.09 7.37
CA ASN A 165 28.47 -39.27 6.79
C ASN A 165 27.85 -40.19 7.83
N SER A 166 28.53 -40.46 8.94
CA SER A 166 27.95 -41.23 10.06
C SER A 166 26.76 -40.53 10.68
N PHE A 167 26.84 -39.22 10.89
CA PHE A 167 25.76 -38.43 11.43
C PHE A 167 24.57 -38.40 10.47
N LYS A 168 24.80 -38.15 9.20
CA LYS A 168 23.77 -38.14 8.16
C LYS A 168 23.04 -39.50 8.05
N LYS A 169 23.81 -40.59 8.05
CA LYS A 169 23.28 -41.95 8.02
C LYS A 169 22.30 -42.17 9.20
N TYR A 170 22.71 -41.79 10.39
CA TYR A 170 21.88 -41.92 11.59
C TYR A 170 20.62 -41.06 11.49
N LEU A 171 20.77 -39.77 11.20
CA LEU A 171 19.64 -38.79 11.11
C LEU A 171 18.58 -39.24 10.08
N SER A 172 19.01 -39.94 9.00
CA SER A 172 18.09 -40.42 7.96
C SER A 172 17.23 -41.60 8.42
N GLN A 173 17.61 -42.26 9.52
CA GLN A 173 16.92 -43.43 10.07
C GLN A 173 16.05 -43.11 11.28
N CYS A 174 16.30 -41.97 11.94
CA CYS A 174 15.56 -41.53 13.11
C CYS A 174 14.14 -41.08 12.80
N ASP A 175 13.23 -41.34 13.71
CA ASP A 175 11.96 -40.62 13.76
C ASP A 175 12.14 -39.20 14.35
N MET A 176 11.07 -38.43 14.43
CA MET A 176 11.09 -37.02 14.87
C MET A 176 11.44 -36.88 16.35
N ASP A 177 10.91 -37.76 17.18
CA ASP A 177 11.08 -37.68 18.64
C ASP A 177 12.51 -38.08 19.01
N GLU A 178 13.02 -39.16 18.42
CA GLU A 178 14.40 -39.61 18.56
C GLU A 178 15.39 -38.52 18.14
N LEU A 179 15.13 -37.89 17.01
CA LEU A 179 15.97 -36.80 16.49
C LEU A 179 15.99 -35.59 17.43
N GLY A 180 14.84 -35.22 17.97
CA GLY A 180 14.74 -34.15 18.96
C GLY A 180 15.51 -34.48 20.25
N PHE A 181 15.39 -35.70 20.76
CA PHE A 181 16.05 -36.14 21.99
C PHE A 181 17.57 -36.18 21.85
N ILE A 182 18.12 -36.78 20.79
CA ILE A 182 19.55 -36.87 20.66
C ILE A 182 20.23 -35.49 20.50
N LEU A 183 19.63 -34.62 19.69
CA LEU A 183 20.17 -33.26 19.50
C LEU A 183 20.11 -32.44 20.79
N TYR A 184 19.06 -32.60 21.58
CA TYR A 184 18.93 -31.94 22.87
C TYR A 184 19.94 -32.45 23.89
N ASP A 185 20.10 -33.79 24.01
CA ASP A 185 21.02 -34.41 24.94
C ASP A 185 22.49 -34.09 24.58
N ILE A 186 22.85 -34.16 23.27
CA ILE A 186 24.17 -33.70 22.80
C ILE A 186 24.40 -32.24 23.15
N GLY A 187 23.40 -31.38 22.84
CA GLY A 187 23.47 -29.93 23.13
C GLY A 187 23.71 -29.65 24.60
N ILE A 188 23.03 -30.33 25.52
CA ILE A 188 23.28 -30.19 26.96
C ILE A 188 24.71 -30.61 27.32
N GLY A 189 25.20 -31.72 26.76
CA GLY A 189 26.53 -32.24 27.08
C GLY A 189 27.68 -31.30 26.67
N ILE A 190 27.48 -30.51 25.62
CA ILE A 190 28.49 -29.59 25.05
C ILE A 190 28.16 -28.11 25.24
N SER A 191 27.08 -27.79 25.96
CA SER A 191 26.56 -26.40 26.11
C SER A 191 27.56 -25.40 26.69
N SER A 192 28.53 -25.86 27.48
CA SER A 192 29.58 -25.04 28.08
C SER A 192 30.68 -24.59 27.10
N ASP A 193 30.79 -25.22 25.91
CA ASP A 193 31.79 -24.89 24.90
C ASP A 193 31.14 -24.46 23.59
N GLU A 194 31.16 -23.15 23.31
CA GLU A 194 30.58 -22.55 22.11
C GLU A 194 31.17 -23.12 20.81
N LYS A 195 32.44 -23.50 20.79
CA LYS A 195 33.11 -24.10 19.64
C LYS A 195 32.58 -25.51 19.34
N SER A 196 32.40 -26.30 20.37
CA SER A 196 31.83 -27.65 20.24
C SER A 196 30.38 -27.60 19.79
N LEU A 197 29.57 -26.69 20.37
CA LEU A 197 28.20 -26.41 19.86
C LEU A 197 28.21 -26.05 18.38
N THR A 198 29.09 -25.13 17.99
CA THR A 198 29.19 -24.70 16.59
C THR A 198 29.49 -25.90 15.67
N ASN A 199 30.46 -26.75 16.01
CA ASN A 199 30.85 -27.87 15.17
C ASN A 199 29.71 -28.90 14.99
N VAL A 200 29.03 -29.27 16.07
CA VAL A 200 27.94 -30.25 16.01
C VAL A 200 26.72 -29.71 15.27
N PHE A 201 26.21 -28.53 15.68
CA PHE A 201 25.00 -27.97 15.08
C PHE A 201 25.20 -27.53 13.64
N LYS A 202 26.43 -27.19 13.23
CA LYS A 202 26.77 -26.97 11.81
C LYS A 202 26.50 -28.19 10.97
N LEU A 203 26.90 -29.40 11.42
CA LEU A 203 26.63 -30.65 10.71
C LEU A 203 25.15 -30.93 10.59
N TYR A 204 24.37 -30.68 11.67
CA TYR A 204 22.92 -30.83 11.66
C TYR A 204 22.25 -29.86 10.70
N PHE A 205 22.65 -28.60 10.71
CA PHE A 205 22.06 -27.58 9.82
C PHE A 205 22.38 -27.84 8.35
N GLN A 206 23.57 -28.35 8.06
CA GLN A 206 23.92 -28.80 6.70
C GLN A 206 23.05 -29.96 6.23
N TYR A 207 22.81 -30.95 7.10
CA TYR A 207 21.92 -32.07 6.81
C TYR A 207 20.51 -31.61 6.45
N ILE A 208 19.90 -30.77 7.29
CA ILE A 208 18.56 -30.23 7.03
C ILE A 208 18.53 -29.46 5.72
N HIS A 209 19.55 -28.67 5.45
CA HIS A 209 19.60 -27.90 4.22
C HIS A 209 19.65 -28.78 2.97
N GLU A 210 20.46 -29.84 3.00
CA GLU A 210 20.52 -30.81 1.91
C GLU A 210 19.19 -31.53 1.74
N GLU A 211 18.60 -32.00 2.82
CA GLU A 211 17.29 -32.66 2.81
C GLU A 211 16.19 -31.76 2.24
N ASN A 212 16.17 -30.51 2.65
CA ASN A 212 15.20 -29.52 2.14
C ASN A 212 15.42 -29.21 0.65
N LYS A 213 16.66 -29.26 0.12
CA LYS A 213 16.95 -29.11 -1.31
C LYS A 213 16.33 -30.24 -2.15
N GLU A 214 16.46 -31.47 -1.69
CA GLU A 214 15.99 -32.65 -2.43
C GLU A 214 14.47 -32.77 -2.42
N LYS A 215 13.83 -32.44 -1.29
CA LYS A 215 12.39 -32.58 -1.09
C LYS A 215 11.57 -31.43 -1.70
N PHE A 216 12.20 -30.31 -1.99
CA PHE A 216 11.50 -29.10 -2.42
C PHE A 216 11.35 -29.03 -3.95
N LYS A 217 10.32 -29.68 -4.51
CA LYS A 217 10.04 -29.57 -5.95
C LYS A 217 8.70 -28.90 -6.30
N SER A 218 7.71 -28.82 -5.40
CA SER A 218 6.44 -28.15 -5.70
C SER A 218 5.56 -27.94 -4.46
N PHE A 219 5.07 -26.68 -4.27
CA PHE A 219 4.04 -26.35 -3.27
C PHE A 219 2.71 -27.08 -3.53
N ILE A 220 2.49 -27.48 -4.78
CA ILE A 220 1.26 -28.12 -5.21
C ILE A 220 1.17 -29.55 -4.71
N ASN A 221 2.30 -30.22 -4.47
CA ASN A 221 2.36 -31.58 -3.94
C ASN A 221 2.33 -31.59 -2.40
N SER A 222 1.32 -32.24 -1.81
CA SER A 222 1.00 -32.22 -0.38
C SER A 222 2.07 -32.77 0.57
N ASN A 223 2.96 -33.64 0.12
CA ASN A 223 3.89 -34.38 0.99
C ASN A 223 5.14 -33.60 1.44
N CYS A 224 5.48 -32.49 0.77
CA CYS A 224 6.66 -31.71 1.13
C CYS A 224 6.47 -30.84 2.39
N LYS A 225 5.23 -30.44 2.69
CA LYS A 225 4.93 -29.55 3.81
C LYS A 225 5.19 -30.21 5.16
N ASP A 226 4.83 -31.45 5.31
CA ASP A 226 4.93 -32.15 6.59
C ASP A 226 6.38 -32.28 7.04
N SER A 227 7.31 -32.52 6.11
CA SER A 227 8.74 -32.60 6.41
C SER A 227 9.32 -31.22 6.80
N LEU A 228 8.95 -30.13 6.11
CA LEU A 228 9.43 -28.79 6.44
C LEU A 228 8.90 -28.32 7.80
N VAL A 229 7.62 -28.58 8.08
CA VAL A 229 7.01 -28.26 9.38
C VAL A 229 7.67 -29.03 10.50
N LYS A 230 7.93 -30.31 10.31
CA LYS A 230 8.67 -31.16 11.25
C LYS A 230 10.03 -30.60 11.60
N ASN A 231 10.81 -30.23 10.59
CA ASN A 231 12.14 -29.62 10.80
C ASN A 231 12.04 -28.28 11.56
N MET A 232 11.02 -27.47 11.28
CA MET A 232 10.79 -26.20 12.03
C MET A 232 10.45 -26.46 13.49
N ILE A 233 9.68 -27.52 13.82
CA ILE A 233 9.34 -27.86 15.20
C ILE A 233 10.59 -28.21 16.00
N ILE A 234 11.47 -29.05 15.44
CA ILE A 234 12.73 -29.43 16.10
C ILE A 234 13.62 -28.20 16.27
N LEU A 235 13.80 -27.40 15.21
CA LEU A 235 14.60 -26.21 15.28
C LEU A 235 14.08 -25.19 16.29
N LYS A 236 12.76 -25.00 16.39
CA LYS A 236 12.15 -24.14 17.42
C LYS A 236 12.54 -24.58 18.82
N SER A 237 12.41 -25.87 19.12
CA SER A 237 12.75 -26.44 20.42
C SER A 237 14.24 -26.27 20.74
N LEU A 238 15.12 -26.50 19.76
CA LEU A 238 16.57 -26.32 19.93
C LEU A 238 16.97 -24.86 20.12
N PHE A 239 16.34 -23.92 19.39
CA PHE A 239 16.60 -22.49 19.54
C PHE A 239 16.16 -21.93 20.88
N ILE A 240 15.10 -22.48 21.47
CA ILE A 240 14.68 -22.15 22.83
C ILE A 240 15.67 -22.70 23.85
N ALA A 241 16.11 -23.94 23.68
CA ALA A 241 17.05 -24.59 24.59
C ALA A 241 18.47 -24.02 24.49
N PHE A 242 18.92 -23.66 23.29
CA PHE A 242 20.29 -23.21 23.00
C PHE A 242 20.28 -21.93 22.13
N PRO A 243 19.93 -20.77 22.66
CA PRO A 243 19.78 -19.53 21.87
C PRO A 243 21.01 -19.15 21.04
N GLN A 244 22.22 -19.47 21.51
CA GLN A 244 23.48 -19.18 20.81
C GLN A 244 23.59 -19.87 19.44
N ILE A 245 22.90 -21.00 19.20
CA ILE A 245 22.93 -21.68 17.91
C ILE A 245 22.15 -20.96 16.82
N ILE A 246 21.28 -20.01 17.18
CA ILE A 246 20.56 -19.17 16.21
C ILE A 246 21.55 -18.39 15.35
N LYS A 247 22.54 -17.76 16.01
CA LYS A 247 23.59 -17.04 15.29
C LYS A 247 24.32 -17.96 14.31
N ILE A 248 24.70 -19.17 14.76
CA ILE A 248 25.38 -20.16 13.90
C ILE A 248 24.53 -20.48 12.67
N TYR A 249 23.22 -20.71 12.88
CA TYR A 249 22.28 -21.01 11.81
C TYR A 249 22.15 -19.85 10.80
N VAL A 250 22.06 -18.62 11.29
CA VAL A 250 22.00 -17.42 10.42
C VAL A 250 23.32 -17.17 9.70
N ASP A 251 24.47 -17.30 10.40
CA ASP A 251 25.79 -17.11 9.79
C ASP A 251 26.06 -18.12 8.66
N LEU A 252 25.64 -19.38 8.85
CA LEU A 252 25.66 -20.39 7.78
C LEU A 252 24.72 -20.01 6.63
N SER A 253 23.56 -19.46 6.94
CA SER A 253 22.59 -18.98 5.96
C SER A 253 23.13 -17.82 5.12
N LEU A 254 23.85 -16.89 5.74
CA LEU A 254 24.44 -15.74 5.05
C LEU A 254 25.63 -16.15 4.17
N GLY A 255 26.35 -17.21 4.52
CA GLY A 255 27.46 -17.76 3.73
C GLY A 255 28.62 -16.78 3.48
N LYS A 256 29.68 -17.25 2.83
CA LYS A 256 30.85 -16.42 2.45
C LYS A 256 30.81 -15.92 1.00
N ASN A 257 29.85 -16.37 0.20
CA ASN A 257 29.77 -16.07 -1.22
C ASN A 257 28.99 -14.81 -1.53
N LYS A 258 29.35 -14.10 -2.60
CA LYS A 258 28.54 -13.01 -3.13
C LYS A 258 27.29 -13.59 -3.81
N PHE A 259 26.15 -13.51 -3.14
CA PHE A 259 24.86 -13.90 -3.69
C PHE A 259 24.25 -12.75 -4.50
N ASN A 260 23.44 -13.08 -5.49
CA ASN A 260 22.38 -12.21 -5.98
C ASN A 260 21.05 -12.65 -5.37
N GLY A 261 19.96 -11.88 -5.58
CA GLY A 261 18.68 -12.13 -4.92
C GLY A 261 18.14 -13.55 -5.16
N ILE A 262 18.15 -14.04 -6.41
CA ILE A 262 17.61 -15.37 -6.73
C ILE A 262 18.49 -16.51 -6.19
N VAL A 263 19.82 -16.37 -6.22
CA VAL A 263 20.73 -17.37 -5.65
C VAL A 263 20.58 -17.40 -4.13
N PHE A 264 20.46 -16.23 -3.48
CA PHE A 264 20.18 -16.14 -2.06
C PHE A 264 18.86 -16.83 -1.68
N GLN A 265 17.79 -16.59 -2.43
CA GLN A 265 16.50 -17.27 -2.25
C GLN A 265 16.64 -18.79 -2.32
N LYS A 266 17.38 -19.32 -3.30
CA LYS A 266 17.49 -20.76 -3.55
C LYS A 266 18.48 -21.48 -2.64
N GLU A 267 19.55 -20.83 -2.22
CA GLU A 267 20.65 -21.48 -1.48
C GLU A 267 20.65 -21.16 0.02
N ASN A 268 19.89 -20.17 0.49
CA ASN A 268 19.85 -19.78 1.88
C ASN A 268 18.99 -20.74 2.73
N TYR A 269 19.48 -21.10 3.91
CA TYR A 269 18.81 -22.07 4.81
C TYR A 269 17.44 -21.59 5.27
N ILE A 270 17.31 -20.32 5.63
CA ILE A 270 16.05 -19.72 6.09
C ILE A 270 15.09 -19.55 4.90
N CYS A 271 15.62 -19.10 3.76
CA CYS A 271 14.79 -18.89 2.56
C CYS A 271 14.08 -20.14 2.10
N LYS A 272 14.64 -21.34 2.34
CA LYS A 272 14.01 -22.62 1.99
C LYS A 272 12.64 -22.84 2.62
N TYR A 273 12.42 -22.31 3.80
CA TYR A 273 11.09 -22.36 4.44
C TYR A 273 10.12 -21.31 3.89
N ILE A 274 10.63 -20.24 3.31
CA ILE A 274 9.83 -19.12 2.79
C ILE A 274 9.55 -19.27 1.28
N ASP A 275 10.47 -19.95 0.56
CA ASP A 275 10.41 -20.15 -0.90
C ASP A 275 9.35 -21.18 -1.31
N VAL A 276 8.12 -20.94 -0.83
CA VAL A 276 6.95 -21.77 -1.04
C VAL A 276 5.90 -20.93 -1.75
N SER A 277 5.95 -20.90 -3.08
CA SER A 277 5.04 -20.07 -3.86
C SER A 277 4.24 -20.89 -4.87
N PRO A 278 2.92 -20.76 -4.91
CA PRO A 278 2.10 -21.42 -5.92
C PRO A 278 2.30 -20.85 -7.33
N ILE A 279 2.88 -19.63 -7.45
CA ILE A 279 3.07 -18.96 -8.73
C ILE A 279 4.29 -19.53 -9.49
N GLU A 280 5.24 -20.08 -8.77
CA GLU A 280 6.55 -20.54 -9.29
C GLU A 280 6.58 -22.04 -9.55
N GLY A 281 5.42 -22.71 -9.50
CA GLY A 281 5.27 -24.11 -9.81
C GLY A 281 5.38 -24.40 -11.32
N GLU A 282 5.63 -25.66 -11.67
CA GLU A 282 5.63 -26.10 -13.07
C GLU A 282 4.22 -25.95 -13.66
N ILE A 283 4.11 -25.26 -14.79
CA ILE A 283 2.83 -25.03 -15.48
C ILE A 283 2.10 -26.35 -15.78
N ALA A 284 2.84 -27.43 -16.08
CA ALA A 284 2.28 -28.75 -16.29
C ALA A 284 1.49 -29.22 -15.05
N THR A 285 2.03 -29.01 -13.85
CA THR A 285 1.36 -29.36 -12.60
C THR A 285 0.14 -28.44 -12.33
N MET A 286 0.25 -27.15 -12.65
CA MET A 286 -0.87 -26.20 -12.53
C MET A 286 -2.04 -26.60 -13.44
N ARG A 287 -1.77 -27.08 -14.64
CA ARG A 287 -2.79 -27.57 -15.59
C ARG A 287 -3.57 -28.80 -15.05
N THR A 288 -2.94 -29.66 -14.28
CA THR A 288 -3.66 -30.81 -13.69
C THR A 288 -4.70 -30.39 -12.64
N VAL A 289 -4.50 -29.19 -12.06
CA VAL A 289 -5.32 -28.65 -10.97
C VAL A 289 -6.43 -27.76 -11.51
N ILE A 290 -6.14 -26.88 -12.46
CA ILE A 290 -7.12 -25.94 -13.05
C ILE A 290 -7.50 -26.38 -14.45
N ASN A 291 -8.78 -26.69 -14.62
CA ASN A 291 -9.37 -27.02 -15.91
C ASN A 291 -10.14 -25.81 -16.47
N LEU A 292 -9.59 -25.17 -17.50
CA LEU A 292 -10.19 -23.99 -18.15
C LEU A 292 -11.54 -24.25 -18.84
N ASN A 293 -11.90 -25.51 -19.08
CA ASN A 293 -13.21 -25.88 -19.66
C ASN A 293 -14.32 -25.95 -18.61
N LYS A 294 -13.99 -25.83 -17.33
CA LYS A 294 -14.95 -25.83 -16.21
C LYS A 294 -15.39 -24.43 -15.83
N PRO A 295 -16.55 -24.30 -15.14
CA PRO A 295 -17.01 -23.00 -14.66
C PRO A 295 -15.98 -22.30 -13.77
N LYS A 296 -15.85 -20.99 -13.92
CA LYS A 296 -14.92 -20.15 -13.14
C LYS A 296 -15.01 -20.36 -11.61
N ARG A 297 -16.20 -20.72 -11.08
CA ARG A 297 -16.41 -20.99 -9.65
C ARG A 297 -15.57 -22.17 -9.13
N GLU A 298 -15.28 -23.17 -9.96
CA GLU A 298 -14.41 -24.28 -9.57
C GLU A 298 -12.96 -23.83 -9.44
N ALA A 299 -12.49 -23.01 -10.37
CA ALA A 299 -11.15 -22.42 -10.28
C ALA A 299 -11.04 -21.51 -9.03
N ASP A 300 -12.04 -20.68 -8.76
CA ASP A 300 -12.07 -19.81 -7.57
C ASP A 300 -12.01 -20.64 -6.27
N ALA A 301 -12.75 -21.76 -6.17
CA ALA A 301 -12.70 -22.65 -5.01
C ALA A 301 -11.32 -23.33 -4.83
N ILE A 302 -10.68 -23.71 -5.92
CA ILE A 302 -9.31 -24.26 -5.91
C ILE A 302 -8.33 -23.21 -5.39
N ILE A 303 -8.42 -21.99 -5.89
CA ILE A 303 -7.55 -20.88 -5.49
C ILE A 303 -7.74 -20.56 -4.00
N GLU A 304 -8.98 -20.53 -3.51
CA GLU A 304 -9.27 -20.34 -2.08
C GLU A 304 -8.65 -21.44 -1.21
N ASN A 305 -8.71 -22.70 -1.62
CA ASN A 305 -8.05 -23.80 -0.93
C ASN A 305 -6.53 -23.63 -0.88
N TYR A 306 -5.89 -23.23 -1.99
CA TYR A 306 -4.45 -22.95 -2.01
C TYR A 306 -4.08 -21.75 -1.15
N THR A 307 -4.93 -20.73 -1.13
CA THR A 307 -4.75 -19.55 -0.26
C THR A 307 -4.75 -19.95 1.21
N ASN A 308 -5.71 -20.78 1.63
CA ASN A 308 -5.82 -21.26 3.00
C ASN A 308 -4.63 -22.16 3.37
N LYS A 309 -4.21 -23.05 2.47
CA LYS A 309 -3.01 -23.87 2.68
C LYS A 309 -1.75 -23.04 2.81
N LEU A 310 -1.59 -22.00 1.99
CA LEU A 310 -0.45 -21.09 2.06
C LEU A 310 -0.45 -20.31 3.39
N ASN A 311 -1.59 -19.76 3.79
CA ASN A 311 -1.71 -19.00 5.02
C ASN A 311 -1.38 -19.85 6.25
N ASN A 312 -1.89 -21.11 6.31
CA ASN A 312 -1.60 -22.04 7.41
C ASN A 312 -0.10 -22.37 7.46
N TYR A 313 0.51 -22.65 6.32
CA TYR A 313 1.95 -22.91 6.26
C TYR A 313 2.78 -21.68 6.68
N LEU A 314 2.46 -20.49 6.18
CA LEU A 314 3.16 -19.26 6.55
C LEU A 314 2.92 -18.86 8.02
N ASN A 315 1.87 -19.35 8.67
CA ASN A 315 1.73 -19.25 10.11
C ASN A 315 2.83 -20.03 10.82
N GLU A 316 3.08 -21.28 10.44
CA GLU A 316 4.17 -22.09 11.03
C GLU A 316 5.54 -21.47 10.80
N VAL A 317 5.79 -20.94 9.59
CA VAL A 317 7.05 -20.22 9.28
C VAL A 317 7.18 -18.96 10.13
N SER A 318 6.08 -18.24 10.31
CA SER A 318 6.05 -17.02 11.16
C SER A 318 6.36 -17.38 12.62
N GLU A 319 5.80 -18.49 13.15
CA GLU A 319 6.11 -19.01 14.47
C GLU A 319 7.60 -19.37 14.61
N PHE A 320 8.14 -20.04 13.60
CA PHE A 320 9.56 -20.40 13.58
C PHE A 320 10.47 -19.16 13.59
N LEU A 321 10.20 -18.18 12.73
CA LEU A 321 10.99 -16.95 12.70
C LEU A 321 10.79 -16.09 13.95
N PHE A 322 9.61 -16.14 14.57
CA PHE A 322 9.36 -15.46 15.83
C PHE A 322 10.20 -16.04 16.97
N VAL A 323 10.34 -17.36 17.07
CA VAL A 323 11.22 -18.00 18.05
C VAL A 323 12.66 -17.60 17.80
N MET A 324 13.14 -17.65 16.56
CA MET A 324 14.48 -17.15 16.23
C MET A 324 14.69 -15.70 16.69
N TYR A 325 13.73 -14.83 16.35
CA TYR A 325 13.78 -13.42 16.70
C TYR A 325 13.75 -13.17 18.22
N LYS A 326 12.89 -13.88 18.95
CA LYS A 326 12.69 -13.72 20.39
C LYS A 326 13.93 -14.16 21.19
N TYR A 327 14.57 -15.22 20.76
CA TYR A 327 15.70 -15.83 21.45
C TYR A 327 17.06 -15.48 20.82
N ASP A 328 17.13 -14.64 19.78
CA ASP A 328 18.38 -14.23 19.13
C ASP A 328 19.09 -13.12 19.91
N PRO A 329 20.12 -13.46 20.71
CA PRO A 329 20.84 -12.47 21.52
C PRO A 329 21.72 -11.52 20.68
N PHE A 330 21.90 -11.80 19.39
CA PHE A 330 22.83 -11.10 18.50
C PHE A 330 22.14 -10.30 17.38
N TYR A 331 20.79 -10.27 17.33
CA TYR A 331 20.02 -9.65 16.27
C TYR A 331 20.41 -10.15 14.85
N SER A 332 20.95 -11.37 14.74
CA SER A 332 21.44 -11.95 13.49
C SER A 332 20.31 -12.15 12.47
N VAL A 333 19.09 -12.43 12.93
CA VAL A 333 17.91 -12.55 12.07
C VAL A 333 17.60 -11.22 11.37
N LEU A 334 17.75 -10.08 12.03
CA LEU A 334 17.58 -8.78 11.39
C LEU A 334 18.64 -8.51 10.32
N ASN A 335 19.87 -8.95 10.55
CA ASN A 335 20.95 -8.84 9.57
C ASN A 335 20.64 -9.69 8.33
N TRP A 336 20.07 -10.88 8.51
CA TRP A 336 19.62 -11.72 7.40
C TRP A 336 18.53 -11.01 6.57
N VAL A 337 17.52 -10.43 7.22
CA VAL A 337 16.46 -9.67 6.52
C VAL A 337 17.04 -8.47 5.78
N TYR A 338 17.99 -7.77 6.38
CA TYR A 338 18.69 -6.64 5.75
C TYR A 338 19.44 -7.03 4.49
N GLU A 339 20.20 -8.14 4.51
CA GLU A 339 20.90 -8.64 3.32
C GLU A 339 19.90 -9.04 2.22
N LEU A 340 18.77 -9.62 2.57
CA LEU A 340 17.71 -9.91 1.61
C LEU A 340 17.18 -8.64 0.92
N ILE A 341 16.95 -7.55 1.66
CA ILE A 341 16.56 -6.27 1.09
C ILE A 341 17.63 -5.77 0.12
N LYS A 342 18.88 -5.73 0.58
CA LYS A 342 20.02 -5.19 -0.15
C LYS A 342 20.21 -5.88 -1.51
N LEU A 343 20.05 -7.20 -1.54
CA LEU A 343 20.14 -8.01 -2.77
C LEU A 343 18.97 -7.78 -3.74
N ASN A 344 17.89 -7.17 -3.30
CA ASN A 344 16.68 -6.91 -4.08
C ASN A 344 16.42 -5.43 -4.37
N LEU A 345 17.31 -4.51 -3.98
CA LEU A 345 17.15 -3.06 -4.22
C LEU A 345 16.96 -2.71 -5.71
N ASP A 346 17.54 -3.50 -6.59
CA ASP A 346 17.41 -3.29 -8.03
C ASP A 346 15.99 -3.47 -8.57
N LYS A 347 15.05 -4.03 -7.77
CA LYS A 347 13.61 -4.01 -8.11
C LYS A 347 13.02 -2.60 -8.22
N MET A 348 13.69 -1.59 -7.68
CA MET A 348 13.27 -0.19 -7.78
C MET A 348 13.73 0.49 -9.05
N LYS A 349 14.66 -0.10 -9.79
CA LYS A 349 15.17 0.46 -11.03
C LYS A 349 14.13 0.32 -12.15
N MET A 350 14.09 1.29 -13.05
CA MET A 350 13.21 1.29 -14.22
C MET A 350 13.47 0.08 -15.12
N TYR A 351 14.74 -0.31 -15.28
CA TYR A 351 15.15 -1.51 -16.00
C TYR A 351 15.69 -2.54 -15.01
N GLN A 352 14.93 -3.61 -14.84
CA GLN A 352 15.23 -4.68 -13.89
C GLN A 352 15.81 -5.89 -14.62
N ARG A 353 16.86 -6.46 -14.06
CA ARG A 353 17.35 -7.79 -14.46
C ARG A 353 16.65 -8.84 -13.61
N SER A 354 15.47 -9.27 -14.04
CA SER A 354 14.62 -10.22 -13.29
C SER A 354 15.35 -11.53 -12.92
N GLU A 355 16.31 -11.97 -13.73
CA GLU A 355 17.08 -13.20 -13.52
C GLU A 355 18.00 -13.16 -12.28
N THR A 356 18.35 -11.97 -11.78
CA THR A 356 19.23 -11.79 -10.63
C THR A 356 18.48 -11.48 -9.33
N LEU A 357 17.19 -11.22 -9.40
CA LEU A 357 16.35 -10.79 -8.28
C LEU A 357 15.50 -11.93 -7.76
N SER A 358 15.18 -11.90 -6.47
CA SER A 358 14.25 -12.84 -5.86
C SER A 358 12.88 -12.75 -6.51
N THR A 359 12.15 -13.86 -6.52
CA THR A 359 10.84 -13.94 -7.14
C THR A 359 9.79 -13.14 -6.37
N ASN A 360 8.73 -12.74 -7.06
CA ASN A 360 7.68 -11.93 -6.42
C ASN A 360 6.88 -12.74 -5.39
N GLY A 361 6.62 -14.03 -5.66
CA GLY A 361 5.92 -14.90 -4.73
C GLY A 361 6.69 -15.11 -3.41
N PHE A 362 7.99 -15.35 -3.50
CA PHE A 362 8.85 -15.44 -2.33
C PHE A 362 8.82 -14.14 -1.50
N LEU A 363 8.96 -12.99 -2.13
CA LEU A 363 8.96 -11.70 -1.43
C LEU A 363 7.58 -11.34 -0.85
N MET A 364 6.50 -11.75 -1.49
CA MET A 364 5.14 -11.64 -0.92
C MET A 364 5.00 -12.47 0.35
N ASN A 365 5.56 -13.68 0.39
CA ASN A 365 5.61 -14.50 1.60
C ASN A 365 6.36 -13.80 2.73
N VAL A 366 7.49 -13.14 2.42
CA VAL A 366 8.24 -12.33 3.41
C VAL A 366 7.37 -11.21 3.99
N ILE A 367 6.61 -10.48 3.17
CA ILE A 367 5.69 -9.44 3.64
C ILE A 367 4.63 -10.01 4.59
N ILE A 368 4.04 -11.16 4.23
CA ILE A 368 3.03 -11.82 5.06
C ILE A 368 3.61 -12.18 6.43
N ILE A 369 4.80 -12.76 6.42
CA ILE A 369 5.50 -13.18 7.64
C ILE A 369 5.86 -11.96 8.50
N LEU A 370 6.43 -10.90 7.91
CA LEU A 370 6.79 -9.69 8.65
C LEU A 370 5.56 -9.01 9.27
N ASN A 371 4.43 -8.95 8.54
CA ASN A 371 3.18 -8.47 9.11
C ASN A 371 2.77 -9.28 10.35
N LYS A 372 2.85 -10.61 10.28
CA LYS A 372 2.53 -11.48 11.41
C LYS A 372 3.49 -11.28 12.59
N LEU A 373 4.78 -11.15 12.33
CA LEU A 373 5.79 -10.90 13.38
C LEU A 373 5.54 -9.55 14.09
N ILE A 374 5.25 -8.49 13.32
CA ILE A 374 5.01 -7.15 13.87
C ILE A 374 3.76 -7.14 14.75
N PHE A 375 2.70 -7.84 14.38
CA PHE A 375 1.41 -7.78 15.08
C PHE A 375 1.22 -8.86 16.15
N ARG A 376 2.02 -9.92 16.18
CA ARG A 376 1.82 -11.09 17.02
C ARG A 376 1.77 -10.81 18.54
N GLU A 377 2.71 -10.04 19.05
CA GLU A 377 2.78 -9.74 20.50
C GLU A 377 1.58 -8.92 21.00
N PHE A 378 0.85 -8.33 20.08
CA PHE A 378 -0.18 -7.37 20.35
C PHE A 378 -1.59 -7.92 20.13
N GLU A 379 -1.75 -9.01 19.37
CA GLU A 379 -3.05 -9.62 19.13
C GLU A 379 -3.59 -10.38 20.35
N LYS A 380 -2.73 -10.77 21.28
CA LYS A 380 -3.14 -11.39 22.55
C LYS A 380 -3.82 -10.32 23.43
N GLY A 381 -5.14 -10.26 23.42
CA GLY A 381 -5.91 -9.35 24.29
C GLY A 381 -6.78 -8.31 23.59
N ILE A 382 -6.81 -8.28 22.26
CA ILE A 382 -7.71 -7.40 21.52
C ILE A 382 -9.11 -8.01 21.49
N GLN A 383 -9.95 -7.64 22.47
CA GLN A 383 -11.37 -8.09 22.54
C GLN A 383 -12.36 -6.96 22.27
N SER A 384 -11.93 -5.70 22.15
CA SER A 384 -12.79 -4.54 21.93
C SER A 384 -12.12 -3.49 21.05
N GLU A 385 -12.93 -2.61 20.46
CA GLU A 385 -12.46 -1.46 19.65
C GLU A 385 -11.47 -0.56 20.42
N GLN A 386 -11.70 -0.36 21.71
CA GLN A 386 -10.85 0.47 22.56
C GLN A 386 -9.49 -0.18 22.82
N ASN A 387 -9.45 -1.50 22.96
CA ASN A 387 -8.20 -2.26 23.09
C ASN A 387 -7.39 -2.23 21.80
N TYR A 388 -8.03 -2.25 20.64
CA TYR A 388 -7.36 -2.15 19.35
C TYR A 388 -6.69 -0.78 19.17
N SER A 389 -7.37 0.29 19.50
CA SER A 389 -6.83 1.65 19.42
C SER A 389 -5.64 1.85 20.35
N ASN A 390 -5.74 1.39 21.59
CA ASN A 390 -4.64 1.43 22.55
C ASN A 390 -3.41 0.63 22.07
N PHE A 391 -3.66 -0.45 21.34
CA PHE A 391 -2.63 -1.26 20.73
C PHE A 391 -1.83 -0.49 19.66
N ILE A 392 -2.50 0.19 18.72
CA ILE A 392 -1.85 0.99 17.68
C ILE A 392 -1.00 2.09 18.32
N PHE A 393 -1.50 2.77 19.35
CA PHE A 393 -0.72 3.77 20.09
C PHE A 393 0.52 3.21 20.77
N LYS A 394 0.41 2.05 21.41
CA LYS A 394 1.56 1.37 22.03
C LYS A 394 2.62 1.01 20.98
N MET A 395 2.22 0.55 19.80
CA MET A 395 3.14 0.32 18.69
C MET A 395 3.83 1.59 18.23
N VAL A 396 3.06 2.61 17.89
CA VAL A 396 3.59 3.89 17.41
C VAL A 396 4.55 4.51 18.44
N GLY A 397 4.22 4.44 19.71
CA GLY A 397 5.09 4.92 20.78
C GLY A 397 6.45 4.21 20.90
N LYS A 398 6.59 3.00 20.36
CA LYS A 398 7.85 2.25 20.34
C LYS A 398 8.70 2.51 19.08
N ILE A 399 8.16 3.19 18.07
CA ILE A 399 8.86 3.48 16.83
C ILE A 399 9.53 4.85 16.93
N ASP A 400 10.84 4.89 16.71
CA ASP A 400 11.61 6.12 16.72
C ASP A 400 11.90 6.61 15.30
N ALA A 401 11.37 7.78 14.97
CA ALA A 401 11.55 8.39 13.66
C ALA A 401 13.00 8.86 13.41
N LEU A 402 13.78 9.10 14.46
CA LEU A 402 15.21 9.46 14.33
C LEU A 402 16.04 8.38 13.64
N PHE A 403 15.55 7.14 13.60
CA PHE A 403 16.17 6.07 12.84
C PHE A 403 16.42 6.45 11.37
N THR A 404 15.59 7.32 10.79
CA THR A 404 15.73 7.79 9.41
C THR A 404 16.94 8.70 9.20
N LEU A 405 17.47 9.30 10.28
CA LEU A 405 18.67 10.16 10.23
C LEU A 405 19.97 9.37 10.20
N THR A 406 19.95 8.10 10.64
CA THR A 406 21.13 7.24 10.63
C THR A 406 21.42 6.78 9.21
N ASN A 407 22.49 7.31 8.61
CA ASN A 407 22.86 7.11 7.20
C ASN A 407 23.15 5.65 6.78
N ASN A 408 23.22 4.73 7.75
CA ASN A 408 23.73 3.39 7.48
C ASN A 408 22.67 2.37 7.03
N TYR A 409 21.37 2.68 7.13
CA TYR A 409 20.32 1.68 6.93
C TYR A 409 19.39 1.94 5.75
N ILE A 410 19.36 3.16 5.17
CA ILE A 410 18.42 3.48 4.08
C ILE A 410 19.15 4.22 2.96
N PRO A 411 19.53 3.54 1.87
CA PRO A 411 20.16 4.20 0.71
C PRO A 411 19.25 5.20 -0.01
N PHE A 412 18.02 5.37 0.42
CA PHE A 412 16.98 6.22 -0.18
C PHE A 412 17.04 7.69 0.20
N ASN A 413 17.81 8.06 1.21
CA ASN A 413 17.98 9.47 1.60
C ASN A 413 18.53 10.40 0.50
N LYS A 414 18.88 9.85 -0.68
CA LYS A 414 19.36 10.67 -1.82
C LYS A 414 18.25 11.34 -2.62
N PHE A 415 16.99 10.92 -2.48
CA PHE A 415 15.92 11.36 -3.40
C PHE A 415 15.08 12.52 -2.91
N ASP A 416 15.03 12.84 -1.61
CA ASP A 416 14.08 13.81 -1.07
C ASP A 416 14.64 14.87 -0.11
N ARG A 417 15.85 15.29 -0.33
CA ARG A 417 16.39 16.42 0.42
C ARG A 417 15.92 17.75 -0.17
N THR A 418 14.77 18.22 0.27
CA THR A 418 14.25 19.53 -0.12
C THR A 418 15.09 20.69 0.44
N ASN A 419 15.90 20.45 1.46
CA ASN A 419 16.88 21.42 1.96
C ASN A 419 18.10 20.68 2.57
N PRO A 420 19.21 20.51 1.80
CA PRO A 420 20.41 19.81 2.27
C PRO A 420 21.09 20.49 3.47
N GLU A 421 21.01 21.81 3.58
CA GLU A 421 21.67 22.57 4.64
C GLU A 421 20.96 22.36 5.98
N LEU A 422 19.64 22.34 5.96
CA LEU A 422 18.81 22.11 7.13
C LEU A 422 18.97 20.67 7.65
N VAL A 423 19.00 19.69 6.74
CA VAL A 423 19.25 18.29 7.06
C VAL A 423 20.63 18.08 7.66
N ASN A 424 21.66 18.76 7.11
CA ASN A 424 23.02 18.69 7.63
C ASN A 424 23.18 19.39 8.99
N ALA A 425 22.48 20.51 9.23
CA ALA A 425 22.44 21.18 10.52
C ALA A 425 21.86 20.26 11.61
N LEU A 426 20.78 19.54 11.29
CA LEU A 426 20.15 18.62 12.23
C LEU A 426 20.89 17.31 12.46
N ILE A 427 21.57 16.80 11.43
CA ILE A 427 22.49 15.67 11.65
C ILE A 427 23.60 16.11 12.62
N LYS A 428 24.04 17.34 12.56
CA LYS A 428 25.01 17.90 13.53
C LYS A 428 24.41 18.05 14.92
N ASP A 429 23.21 18.64 15.04
CA ASP A 429 22.52 18.84 16.32
C ASP A 429 22.00 17.51 16.91
N SER A 430 21.68 16.50 16.08
CA SER A 430 21.20 15.21 16.52
C SER A 430 22.29 14.20 16.88
N ASN A 431 23.54 14.43 16.49
CA ASN A 431 24.63 13.54 16.85
C ASN A 431 24.82 13.39 18.38
N ASP A 432 24.35 14.39 19.15
CA ASP A 432 24.36 14.32 20.61
C ASP A 432 23.12 13.63 21.22
N ASN A 433 22.05 13.41 20.44
CA ASN A 433 20.76 12.91 20.90
C ASN A 433 20.28 11.63 20.19
N VAL A 434 21.01 11.12 19.20
CA VAL A 434 20.63 9.86 18.54
C VAL A 434 20.96 8.69 19.46
N PRO A 435 19.98 7.84 19.82
CA PRO A 435 20.25 6.69 20.67
C PRO A 435 21.29 5.78 20.02
N ALA A 436 22.23 5.27 20.83
CA ALA A 436 23.25 4.33 20.36
C ALA A 436 22.63 3.05 19.74
N THR A 437 21.41 2.68 20.20
CA THR A 437 20.65 1.53 19.69
C THR A 437 19.17 1.89 19.58
N PHE A 438 18.59 1.60 18.41
CA PHE A 438 17.14 1.73 18.19
C PHE A 438 16.41 0.48 18.64
N SER A 439 15.16 0.67 19.06
CA SER A 439 14.28 -0.44 19.42
C SER A 439 14.08 -1.38 18.22
N ILE A 440 13.87 -2.64 18.54
CA ILE A 440 13.62 -3.66 17.54
C ILE A 440 12.34 -3.40 16.72
N TYR A 441 11.34 -2.79 17.34
CA TYR A 441 10.11 -2.36 16.68
C TYR A 441 10.36 -1.31 15.62
N THR A 442 11.25 -0.35 15.90
CA THR A 442 11.71 0.64 14.92
C THR A 442 12.35 -0.04 13.72
N LYS A 443 13.27 -0.96 13.95
CA LYS A 443 13.95 -1.69 12.88
C LYS A 443 12.98 -2.50 12.01
N LEU A 444 12.09 -3.27 12.63
CA LEU A 444 11.07 -4.07 11.92
C LEU A 444 10.09 -3.19 11.14
N PHE A 445 9.67 -2.06 11.70
CA PHE A 445 8.79 -1.12 11.01
C PHE A 445 9.42 -0.62 9.72
N PHE A 446 10.64 -0.09 9.77
CA PHE A 446 11.30 0.42 8.57
C PHE A 446 11.68 -0.67 7.56
N ILE A 447 12.01 -1.87 8.04
CA ILE A 447 12.20 -3.05 7.18
C ILE A 447 10.91 -3.36 6.41
N GLN A 448 9.77 -3.37 7.08
CA GLN A 448 8.48 -3.65 6.45
C GLN A 448 8.09 -2.56 5.45
N GLU A 449 8.32 -1.29 5.78
CA GLU A 449 8.12 -0.17 4.86
C GLU A 449 8.92 -0.36 3.55
N LEU A 450 10.18 -0.77 3.67
CA LEU A 450 11.02 -1.04 2.51
C LEU A 450 10.52 -2.23 1.68
N PHE A 451 10.10 -3.32 2.32
CA PHE A 451 9.55 -4.48 1.59
C PHE A 451 8.26 -4.13 0.86
N ILE A 452 7.35 -3.38 1.48
CA ILE A 452 6.12 -2.93 0.82
C ILE A 452 6.47 -2.12 -0.43
N PHE A 453 7.39 -1.17 -0.30
CA PHE A 453 7.81 -0.33 -1.42
C PHE A 453 8.46 -1.12 -2.56
N LEU A 454 9.34 -2.06 -2.22
CA LEU A 454 10.04 -2.90 -3.19
C LEU A 454 9.11 -3.88 -3.91
N VAL A 455 8.14 -4.45 -3.20
CA VAL A 455 7.44 -5.64 -3.67
C VAL A 455 6.04 -5.32 -4.19
N ILE A 456 5.21 -4.64 -3.41
CA ILE A 456 3.78 -4.48 -3.74
C ILE A 456 3.57 -3.74 -5.06
N LYS A 457 4.27 -2.62 -5.27
CA LYS A 457 4.20 -1.84 -6.52
C LYS A 457 4.68 -2.67 -7.72
N ASN A 458 5.82 -3.36 -7.56
CA ASN A 458 6.37 -4.19 -8.63
C ASN A 458 5.47 -5.39 -8.95
N PHE A 459 4.90 -6.01 -7.93
CA PHE A 459 3.97 -7.12 -8.10
C PHE A 459 2.71 -6.65 -8.83
N GLN A 460 2.12 -5.53 -8.42
CA GLN A 460 0.97 -4.93 -9.11
C GLN A 460 1.26 -4.63 -10.57
N ASN A 461 2.38 -3.94 -10.85
CA ASN A 461 2.78 -3.63 -12.23
C ASN A 461 3.00 -4.90 -13.07
N THR A 462 3.58 -5.95 -12.46
CA THR A 462 3.78 -7.24 -13.13
C THR A 462 2.45 -7.87 -13.52
N VAL A 463 1.48 -7.86 -12.61
CA VAL A 463 0.13 -8.38 -12.84
C VAL A 463 -0.58 -7.59 -13.93
N GLU A 464 -0.59 -6.25 -13.85
CA GLU A 464 -1.24 -5.39 -14.85
C GLU A 464 -0.65 -5.57 -16.25
N ASN A 465 0.69 -5.68 -16.34
CA ASN A 465 1.36 -5.95 -17.62
C ASN A 465 1.03 -7.35 -18.15
N PHE A 466 0.87 -8.30 -17.25
CA PHE A 466 0.53 -9.68 -17.60
C PHE A 466 -0.91 -9.78 -18.10
N SER A 467 -1.87 -9.16 -17.42
CA SER A 467 -3.27 -9.11 -17.86
C SER A 467 -3.42 -8.42 -19.20
N ARG A 468 -2.69 -7.31 -19.45
CA ARG A 468 -2.68 -6.65 -20.79
C ARG A 468 -2.16 -7.57 -21.90
N LYS A 469 -1.11 -8.37 -21.62
CA LYS A 469 -0.61 -9.36 -22.60
C LYS A 469 -1.64 -10.45 -22.89
N ILE A 470 -2.39 -10.89 -21.87
CA ILE A 470 -3.49 -11.85 -22.04
C ILE A 470 -4.57 -11.26 -22.93
N GLU A 471 -4.98 -10.01 -22.67
CA GLU A 471 -5.97 -9.29 -23.48
C GLU A 471 -5.52 -9.18 -24.94
N GLN A 472 -4.31 -8.67 -25.20
CA GLN A 472 -3.76 -8.55 -26.54
C GLN A 472 -3.74 -9.88 -27.29
N LYS A 473 -3.25 -10.94 -26.64
CA LYS A 473 -3.18 -12.27 -27.25
C LYS A 473 -4.56 -12.90 -27.44
N SER A 474 -5.51 -12.60 -26.56
CA SER A 474 -6.92 -13.01 -26.71
C SER A 474 -7.57 -12.36 -27.91
N ASP A 475 -7.31 -11.07 -28.15
CA ASP A 475 -7.82 -10.33 -29.32
C ASP A 475 -7.23 -10.87 -30.61
N GLU A 476 -5.93 -11.17 -30.66
CA GLU A 476 -5.25 -11.81 -31.79
C GLU A 476 -5.86 -13.18 -32.17
N CYS A 477 -6.29 -13.94 -31.14
CA CYS A 477 -6.94 -15.26 -31.32
C CYS A 477 -8.45 -15.18 -31.54
N GLY A 478 -9.04 -13.99 -31.67
CA GLY A 478 -10.50 -13.79 -31.84
C GLY A 478 -11.31 -14.34 -30.65
N GLY A 479 -10.75 -14.31 -29.44
CA GLY A 479 -11.38 -14.80 -28.21
C GLY A 479 -11.39 -16.33 -28.04
N ASN A 480 -10.86 -17.10 -29.00
CA ASN A 480 -10.85 -18.56 -28.94
C ASN A 480 -9.54 -19.11 -28.32
N PHE A 481 -9.49 -19.18 -26.99
CA PHE A 481 -8.33 -19.66 -26.24
C PHE A 481 -8.08 -21.19 -26.35
N LYS A 482 -9.01 -21.98 -26.90
CA LYS A 482 -8.92 -23.46 -26.93
C LYS A 482 -7.77 -23.98 -27.79
N ASN A 483 -7.34 -23.24 -28.79
CA ASN A 483 -6.30 -23.65 -29.73
C ASN A 483 -4.91 -23.07 -29.42
N ASP A 484 -4.78 -22.14 -28.48
CA ASP A 484 -3.51 -21.51 -28.11
C ASP A 484 -3.06 -21.97 -26.71
N THR A 485 -2.05 -22.85 -26.71
CA THR A 485 -1.45 -23.40 -25.47
C THR A 485 -0.76 -22.35 -24.62
N ASP A 486 -0.19 -21.31 -25.22
CA ASP A 486 0.50 -20.27 -24.47
C ASP A 486 -0.51 -19.36 -23.79
N LEU A 487 -1.61 -19.00 -24.47
CA LEU A 487 -2.69 -18.23 -23.87
C LEU A 487 -3.34 -19.00 -22.71
N GLN A 488 -3.55 -20.32 -22.87
CA GLN A 488 -4.03 -21.17 -21.76
C GLN A 488 -3.07 -21.15 -20.56
N ASN A 489 -1.76 -21.24 -20.80
CA ASN A 489 -0.76 -21.16 -19.74
C ASN A 489 -0.80 -19.83 -19.02
N MET A 490 -0.92 -18.74 -19.77
CA MET A 490 -1.02 -17.40 -19.20
C MET A 490 -2.27 -17.24 -18.33
N ILE A 491 -3.43 -17.73 -18.79
CA ILE A 491 -4.68 -17.68 -18.03
C ILE A 491 -4.56 -18.51 -16.75
N ILE A 492 -3.97 -19.70 -16.80
CA ILE A 492 -3.75 -20.54 -15.61
C ILE A 492 -2.83 -19.84 -14.60
N LEU A 493 -1.75 -19.26 -15.07
CA LEU A 493 -0.82 -18.53 -14.19
C LEU A 493 -1.52 -17.30 -13.56
N GLU A 494 -2.34 -16.57 -14.31
CA GLU A 494 -3.15 -15.48 -13.78
C GLU A 494 -4.07 -15.94 -12.65
N GLN A 495 -4.71 -17.12 -12.78
CA GLN A 495 -5.52 -17.67 -11.70
C GLN A 495 -4.69 -17.94 -10.44
N PHE A 496 -3.48 -18.49 -10.56
CA PHE A 496 -2.61 -18.72 -9.40
C PHE A 496 -2.10 -17.43 -8.75
N LEU A 497 -1.93 -16.34 -9.51
CA LEU A 497 -1.64 -15.02 -8.94
C LEU A 497 -2.72 -14.57 -7.96
N MET A 498 -3.98 -14.99 -8.15
CA MET A 498 -5.09 -14.66 -7.27
C MET A 498 -4.91 -15.20 -5.84
N VAL A 499 -4.07 -16.22 -5.62
CA VAL A 499 -3.71 -16.72 -4.27
C VAL A 499 -3.14 -15.60 -3.39
N TYR A 500 -2.39 -14.67 -3.97
CA TYR A 500 -1.87 -13.50 -3.27
C TYR A 500 -2.79 -12.29 -3.39
N LEU A 501 -3.31 -12.04 -4.60
CA LEU A 501 -4.06 -10.84 -4.93
C LEU A 501 -5.41 -10.76 -4.21
N ARG A 502 -6.08 -11.92 -3.97
CA ARG A 502 -7.36 -11.99 -3.25
C ARG A 502 -7.21 -12.46 -1.81
N ASN A 503 -5.98 -12.62 -1.32
CA ASN A 503 -5.74 -13.11 0.03
C ASN A 503 -6.14 -12.07 1.08
N LYS A 504 -7.20 -12.34 1.82
CA LYS A 504 -7.74 -11.46 2.86
C LYS A 504 -6.73 -11.16 3.97
N GLU A 505 -5.88 -12.13 4.35
CA GLU A 505 -4.85 -11.92 5.36
C GLU A 505 -3.77 -10.93 4.89
N VAL A 506 -3.41 -10.98 3.60
CA VAL A 506 -2.48 -10.01 3.00
C VAL A 506 -3.07 -8.60 3.08
N HIS A 507 -4.32 -8.43 2.62
CA HIS A 507 -4.99 -7.13 2.63
C HIS A 507 -5.17 -6.57 4.04
N LYS A 508 -5.63 -7.40 4.97
CA LYS A 508 -5.79 -7.03 6.38
C LYS A 508 -4.46 -6.62 7.02
N GLY A 509 -3.40 -7.39 6.77
CA GLY A 509 -2.06 -7.08 7.28
C GLY A 509 -1.52 -5.76 6.73
N LEU A 510 -1.65 -5.52 5.42
CA LEU A 510 -1.23 -4.28 4.77
C LEU A 510 -2.04 -3.07 5.28
N LEU A 511 -3.35 -3.20 5.41
CA LEU A 511 -4.21 -2.12 5.92
C LEU A 511 -3.89 -1.78 7.38
N ARG A 512 -3.71 -2.76 8.25
CA ARG A 512 -3.27 -2.55 9.63
C ARG A 512 -1.91 -1.86 9.69
N PHE A 513 -0.99 -2.27 8.83
CA PHE A 513 0.32 -1.64 8.76
C PHE A 513 0.22 -0.18 8.28
N SER A 514 -0.62 0.10 7.28
CA SER A 514 -0.87 1.47 6.82
C SER A 514 -1.46 2.37 7.92
N GLU A 515 -2.27 1.82 8.81
CA GLU A 515 -2.78 2.54 9.97
C GLU A 515 -1.65 2.94 10.92
N VAL A 516 -0.74 2.00 11.25
CA VAL A 516 0.45 2.29 12.08
C VAL A 516 1.31 3.39 11.45
N SER A 517 1.58 3.31 10.15
CA SER A 517 2.37 4.30 9.42
C SER A 517 1.69 5.68 9.43
N THR A 518 0.38 5.72 9.22
CA THR A 518 -0.40 6.97 9.27
C THR A 518 -0.34 7.61 10.65
N PHE A 519 -0.53 6.82 11.71
CA PHE A 519 -0.46 7.34 13.08
C PHE A 519 0.95 7.79 13.48
N LEU A 520 1.99 7.12 12.97
CA LEU A 520 3.36 7.57 13.17
C LEU A 520 3.55 8.98 12.56
N ILE A 521 3.13 9.16 11.32
CA ILE A 521 3.20 10.46 10.64
C ILE A 521 2.47 11.54 11.45
N PHE A 522 1.26 11.25 11.92
CA PHE A 522 0.48 12.18 12.71
C PHE A 522 1.12 12.49 14.07
N SER A 523 1.67 11.49 14.77
CA SER A 523 2.30 11.67 16.07
C SER A 523 3.56 12.55 16.03
N LEU A 524 4.27 12.54 14.91
CA LEU A 524 5.45 13.39 14.71
C LEU A 524 5.11 14.86 14.53
N ASN A 525 3.92 15.16 14.07
CA ASN A 525 3.50 16.55 13.86
C ASN A 525 3.00 17.25 15.13
N ASN A 526 2.73 16.54 16.19
CA ASN A 526 2.12 17.10 17.38
C ASN A 526 3.10 17.12 18.56
N ASN A 527 3.56 18.34 18.93
CA ASN A 527 4.44 18.52 20.09
C ASN A 527 3.83 18.01 21.41
N LYS A 528 2.50 18.02 21.55
CA LYS A 528 1.78 17.47 22.70
C LYS A 528 1.96 15.94 22.78
N TYR A 529 1.97 15.25 21.63
CA TYR A 529 2.16 13.79 21.55
C TYR A 529 3.62 13.37 21.52
N SER A 530 4.53 14.22 21.07
CA SER A 530 5.97 13.99 21.22
C SER A 530 6.40 13.97 22.70
N GLN A 531 5.76 14.74 23.56
CA GLN A 531 5.97 14.68 25.02
C GLN A 531 5.44 13.39 25.64
N TYR A 532 4.38 12.77 25.10
CA TYR A 532 3.91 11.45 25.56
C TYR A 532 4.84 10.30 25.16
N LYS A 533 5.66 10.46 24.13
CA LYS A 533 6.67 9.48 23.71
C LYS A 533 7.75 9.23 24.75
N PHE A 534 8.04 10.21 25.59
CA PHE A 534 9.13 10.18 26.58
C PHE A 534 8.66 9.99 28.03
N SER A 535 7.37 10.01 28.28
CA SER A 535 6.83 9.73 29.61
C SER A 535 6.31 8.30 29.65
N ASN A 536 6.96 7.45 30.44
CA ASN A 536 6.46 6.10 30.78
C ASN A 536 5.15 6.11 31.59
N LYS A 537 4.42 7.20 31.61
CA LYS A 537 3.09 7.28 32.21
C LYS A 537 2.07 6.85 31.17
N THR A 538 1.66 5.61 31.26
CA THR A 538 0.52 4.99 30.59
C THR A 538 -0.80 5.62 31.01
N ASN A 539 -1.02 6.88 30.72
CA ASN A 539 -2.36 7.42 30.74
C ASN A 539 -3.02 6.96 29.45
N GLU A 540 -4.16 6.30 29.57
CA GLU A 540 -5.00 5.82 28.49
C GLU A 540 -5.38 7.02 27.61
N ILE A 541 -4.66 7.18 26.49
CA ILE A 541 -5.02 8.18 25.48
C ILE A 541 -6.22 7.62 24.74
N ASN A 542 -7.33 8.33 24.81
CA ASN A 542 -8.51 7.97 24.06
C ASN A 542 -8.28 8.26 22.57
N TYR A 543 -8.36 7.22 21.74
CA TYR A 543 -8.20 7.31 20.28
C TYR A 543 -9.11 8.37 19.64
N LYS A 544 -10.32 8.50 20.16
CA LYS A 544 -11.28 9.49 19.69
C LYS A 544 -10.82 10.90 20.01
N GLU A 545 -10.30 11.13 21.21
CA GLU A 545 -9.74 12.42 21.62
C GLU A 545 -8.51 12.78 20.76
N PHE A 546 -7.65 11.82 20.46
CA PHE A 546 -6.50 12.03 19.57
C PHE A 546 -6.94 12.49 18.18
N LEU A 547 -7.96 11.87 17.61
CA LEU A 547 -8.50 12.27 16.30
C LEU A 547 -9.30 13.57 16.36
N ASP A 548 -9.99 13.85 17.46
CA ASP A 548 -10.73 15.10 17.67
C ASP A 548 -9.77 16.29 17.93
N ASP A 549 -8.67 16.07 18.62
CA ASP A 549 -7.59 17.06 18.81
C ASP A 549 -6.89 17.41 17.48
N PHE A 550 -6.80 16.49 16.53
CA PHE A 550 -6.27 16.76 15.18
C PHE A 550 -7.06 17.83 14.44
N TYR A 551 -8.30 18.04 14.81
CA TYR A 551 -9.17 19.02 14.16
C TYR A 551 -8.66 20.47 14.30
N ASP A 552 -8.10 20.80 15.45
CA ASP A 552 -7.55 22.15 15.72
C ASP A 552 -6.18 22.37 15.05
N TYR A 553 -5.56 21.30 14.49
CA TYR A 553 -4.22 21.31 13.92
C TYR A 553 -4.15 21.27 12.38
N ILE A 554 -5.21 21.59 11.66
CA ILE A 554 -5.17 21.73 10.18
C ILE A 554 -4.21 22.85 9.73
N ASN A 555 -3.86 23.77 10.60
CA ASN A 555 -2.78 24.72 10.38
C ASN A 555 -1.44 24.09 10.79
N PHE A 556 -0.96 23.17 9.97
CA PHE A 556 0.39 22.65 10.08
C PHE A 556 1.39 23.74 9.67
N ASP A 557 1.86 24.48 10.64
CA ASP A 557 3.06 25.27 10.47
C ASP A 557 4.26 24.33 10.26
N ASP A 558 5.25 24.76 9.50
CA ASP A 558 6.46 24.02 9.11
C ASP A 558 6.97 23.06 10.18
N ASN A 559 6.39 21.83 10.21
CA ASN A 559 6.84 20.83 11.16
C ASN A 559 7.95 20.01 10.54
N PHE A 560 9.13 20.31 10.99
CA PHE A 560 10.38 19.75 10.57
C PHE A 560 10.44 18.21 10.69
N ALA A 561 9.84 17.61 11.72
CA ALA A 561 9.90 16.16 11.94
C ALA A 561 9.24 15.36 10.80
N ILE A 562 8.19 15.89 10.18
CA ILE A 562 7.53 15.27 9.03
C ILE A 562 8.42 15.32 7.79
N SER A 563 9.15 16.42 7.59
CA SER A 563 10.03 16.56 6.43
C SER A 563 11.24 15.62 6.44
N LEU A 564 11.54 15.02 7.60
CA LEU A 564 12.59 14.02 7.75
C LEU A 564 12.20 12.62 7.29
N LEU A 565 10.89 12.32 7.25
CA LEU A 565 10.44 11.00 6.82
C LEU A 565 10.71 10.80 5.32
N PRO A 566 11.24 9.65 4.91
CA PRO A 566 11.43 9.33 3.51
C PRO A 566 10.11 9.31 2.74
N GLN A 567 10.10 9.83 1.51
CA GLN A 567 8.92 9.87 0.65
C GLN A 567 8.26 8.51 0.48
N PHE A 568 9.03 7.41 0.46
CA PHE A 568 8.46 6.09 0.24
C PHE A 568 7.47 5.65 1.33
N ILE A 569 7.55 6.19 2.56
CA ILE A 569 6.57 5.91 3.62
C ILE A 569 5.19 6.46 3.22
N TYR A 570 5.15 7.66 2.68
CA TYR A 570 3.92 8.26 2.15
C TYR A 570 3.44 7.52 0.90
N GLN A 571 4.36 7.12 0.02
CA GLN A 571 4.04 6.36 -1.19
C GLN A 571 3.46 4.99 -0.87
N ASN A 572 3.93 4.33 0.19
CA ASN A 572 3.40 3.05 0.61
C ASN A 572 1.92 3.10 0.97
N LEU A 573 1.45 4.20 1.59
CA LEU A 573 0.02 4.37 1.88
C LEU A 573 -0.82 4.41 0.59
N ILE A 574 -0.31 5.05 -0.46
CA ILE A 574 -0.94 5.08 -1.77
C ILE A 574 -0.90 3.69 -2.43
N ILE A 575 0.27 3.04 -2.41
CA ILE A 575 0.49 1.71 -2.99
C ILE A 575 -0.44 0.69 -2.35
N ILE A 576 -0.52 0.66 -1.01
CA ILE A 576 -1.40 -0.25 -0.26
C ILE A 576 -2.87 0.02 -0.62
N SER A 577 -3.29 1.28 -0.58
CA SER A 577 -4.68 1.66 -0.91
C SER A 577 -5.07 1.23 -2.31
N ARG A 578 -4.19 1.46 -3.29
CA ARG A 578 -4.40 1.06 -4.69
C ARG A 578 -4.44 -0.45 -4.85
N PHE A 579 -3.51 -1.17 -4.23
CA PHE A 579 -3.45 -2.63 -4.26
C PHE A 579 -4.73 -3.26 -3.70
N VAL A 580 -5.16 -2.82 -2.52
CA VAL A 580 -6.38 -3.33 -1.89
C VAL A 580 -7.61 -2.98 -2.72
N LYS A 581 -7.69 -1.76 -3.25
CA LYS A 581 -8.79 -1.32 -4.14
C LYS A 581 -8.90 -2.17 -5.39
N CYS A 582 -7.78 -2.47 -6.04
CA CYS A 582 -7.77 -3.23 -7.30
C CYS A 582 -8.17 -4.69 -7.14
N PHE A 583 -7.76 -5.31 -6.03
CA PHE A 583 -7.84 -6.77 -5.91
C PHE A 583 -8.83 -7.27 -4.84
N ASN A 584 -9.15 -6.45 -3.84
CA ASN A 584 -10.11 -6.79 -2.80
C ASN A 584 -10.75 -5.55 -2.17
N GLU A 585 -11.56 -4.87 -2.93
CA GLU A 585 -12.25 -3.64 -2.52
C GLU A 585 -13.07 -3.81 -1.23
N ASP A 586 -13.65 -4.99 -1.00
CA ASP A 586 -14.43 -5.28 0.20
C ASP A 586 -13.59 -5.17 1.48
N SER A 587 -12.29 -5.46 1.43
CA SER A 587 -11.39 -5.32 2.57
C SER A 587 -11.27 -3.88 3.08
N LEU A 588 -11.42 -2.87 2.21
CA LEU A 588 -11.45 -1.47 2.63
C LEU A 588 -12.70 -1.17 3.47
N ILE A 589 -13.81 -1.82 3.15
CA ILE A 589 -15.09 -1.64 3.83
C ILE A 589 -15.12 -2.41 5.14
N GLU A 590 -14.53 -3.59 5.16
CA GLU A 590 -14.46 -4.46 6.34
C GLU A 590 -13.54 -3.89 7.43
N ASN A 591 -12.48 -3.16 7.04
CA ASN A 591 -11.48 -2.59 7.95
C ASN A 591 -11.65 -1.05 8.08
N LEU A 592 -12.78 -0.62 8.62
CA LEU A 592 -13.18 0.79 8.65
C LEU A 592 -12.18 1.71 9.37
N TYR A 593 -11.49 1.23 10.42
CA TYR A 593 -10.49 2.03 11.16
C TYR A 593 -9.27 2.34 10.32
N CYS A 594 -8.70 1.33 9.66
CA CYS A 594 -7.56 1.51 8.76
C CYS A 594 -7.94 2.43 7.59
N THR A 595 -9.15 2.26 7.07
CA THR A 595 -9.72 3.11 6.03
C THR A 595 -9.85 4.57 6.48
N LYS A 596 -10.35 4.80 7.70
CA LYS A 596 -10.47 6.12 8.29
C LYS A 596 -9.10 6.82 8.41
N ALA A 597 -8.08 6.10 8.86
CA ALA A 597 -6.71 6.63 8.94
C ALA A 597 -6.19 7.06 7.57
N LEU A 598 -6.38 6.24 6.54
CA LEU A 598 -5.99 6.57 5.15
C LEU A 598 -6.74 7.76 4.58
N VAL A 599 -8.04 7.88 4.86
CA VAL A 599 -8.86 9.04 4.46
C VAL A 599 -8.35 10.31 5.14
N TYR A 600 -8.06 10.28 6.43
CA TYR A 600 -7.49 11.42 7.16
C TYR A 600 -6.14 11.83 6.59
N PHE A 601 -5.27 10.86 6.32
CA PHE A 601 -4.00 11.11 5.67
C PHE A 601 -4.19 11.83 4.33
N SER A 602 -5.09 11.33 3.49
CA SER A 602 -5.37 11.94 2.18
C SER A 602 -5.94 13.35 2.31
N LEU A 603 -6.91 13.57 3.21
CA LEU A 603 -7.50 14.88 3.45
C LEU A 603 -6.48 15.94 3.85
N ILE A 604 -5.53 15.55 4.73
CA ILE A 604 -4.53 16.49 5.25
C ILE A 604 -3.44 16.74 4.20
N PHE A 605 -2.80 15.69 3.72
CA PHE A 605 -1.56 15.84 2.94
C PHE A 605 -1.78 16.16 1.46
N SER A 606 -2.95 15.93 0.90
CA SER A 606 -3.23 16.32 -0.48
C SER A 606 -3.36 17.83 -0.68
N CYS A 607 -3.79 18.56 0.35
CA CYS A 607 -4.05 20.00 0.26
C CYS A 607 -3.00 20.89 0.94
N GLN A 608 -1.95 20.33 1.54
CA GLN A 608 -0.92 21.07 2.28
C GLN A 608 0.34 21.28 1.43
N ASN A 609 0.46 22.44 0.80
CA ASN A 609 1.59 22.80 -0.05
C ASN A 609 2.90 22.92 0.72
N ASN A 610 2.83 23.31 1.99
CA ASN A 610 4.01 23.52 2.84
C ASN A 610 4.69 22.19 3.20
N LEU A 611 3.89 21.12 3.41
CA LEU A 611 4.41 19.82 3.79
C LEU A 611 4.90 19.01 2.58
N ILE A 612 4.14 19.05 1.49
CA ILE A 612 4.46 18.33 0.26
C ILE A 612 4.45 19.31 -0.90
N ARG A 613 5.61 19.76 -1.33
CA ARG A 613 5.76 20.75 -2.40
C ARG A 613 5.43 20.20 -3.79
N ASN A 614 5.66 18.90 -4.02
CA ASN A 614 5.40 18.28 -5.32
C ASN A 614 3.89 18.12 -5.57
N PRO A 615 3.29 18.88 -6.53
CA PRO A 615 1.86 18.81 -6.79
C PRO A 615 1.43 17.43 -7.35
N HIS A 616 2.25 16.77 -8.17
CA HIS A 616 1.94 15.43 -8.69
C HIS A 616 1.80 14.43 -7.55
N PHE A 617 2.69 14.49 -6.57
CA PHE A 617 2.63 13.59 -5.43
C PHE A 617 1.40 13.85 -4.54
N ARG A 618 0.98 15.12 -4.38
CA ARG A 618 -0.27 15.44 -3.68
C ARG A 618 -1.49 14.89 -4.40
N MET A 619 -1.48 14.89 -5.73
CA MET A 619 -2.56 14.30 -6.52
C MET A 619 -2.61 12.77 -6.36
N GLU A 620 -1.46 12.10 -6.30
CA GLU A 620 -1.41 10.67 -6.00
C GLU A 620 -1.98 10.35 -4.60
N ILE A 621 -1.69 11.18 -3.60
CA ILE A 621 -2.30 11.05 -2.26
C ILE A 621 -3.82 11.26 -2.33
N PHE A 622 -4.27 12.21 -3.13
CA PHE A 622 -5.70 12.48 -3.33
C PHE A 622 -6.44 11.28 -3.97
N ASP A 623 -5.77 10.47 -4.79
CA ASP A 623 -6.36 9.27 -5.37
C ASP A 623 -6.90 8.30 -4.32
N ILE A 624 -6.38 8.31 -3.08
CA ILE A 624 -6.92 7.54 -1.96
C ILE A 624 -8.39 7.91 -1.72
N MET A 625 -8.75 9.19 -1.78
CA MET A 625 -10.14 9.66 -1.65
C MET A 625 -11.04 9.08 -2.74
N ILE A 626 -10.53 9.05 -3.97
CA ILE A 626 -11.25 8.47 -5.11
C ILE A 626 -11.54 6.99 -4.87
N PHE A 627 -10.57 6.24 -4.33
CA PHE A 627 -10.74 4.81 -4.05
C PHE A 627 -11.88 4.52 -3.07
N PHE A 628 -12.12 5.42 -2.11
CA PHE A 628 -13.15 5.24 -1.11
C PHE A 628 -14.52 5.76 -1.51
N PHE A 629 -14.57 6.95 -2.11
CA PHE A 629 -15.84 7.65 -2.33
C PHE A 629 -16.42 7.46 -3.73
N VAL A 630 -15.61 7.05 -4.73
CA VAL A 630 -16.08 6.77 -6.08
C VAL A 630 -16.24 5.26 -6.28
N MET A 631 -17.48 4.84 -6.31
CA MET A 631 -17.85 3.42 -6.38
C MET A 631 -18.16 3.00 -7.80
N LYS A 632 -17.60 1.86 -8.24
CA LYS A 632 -17.99 1.27 -9.51
C LYS A 632 -18.97 0.10 -9.32
N ASP A 633 -18.65 -1.00 -8.69
CA ASP A 633 -19.51 -2.18 -8.69
C ASP A 633 -19.36 -3.03 -7.40
N ALA A 634 -19.88 -2.54 -6.28
CA ALA A 634 -19.82 -3.29 -5.04
C ALA A 634 -20.84 -4.43 -5.00
N LYS A 635 -20.40 -5.61 -4.57
CA LYS A 635 -21.28 -6.79 -4.35
C LYS A 635 -22.30 -6.53 -3.24
N ASP A 636 -21.95 -5.77 -2.22
CA ASP A 636 -22.84 -5.36 -1.13
C ASP A 636 -22.95 -3.84 -1.05
N LYS A 637 -23.80 -3.27 -1.92
CA LYS A 637 -24.04 -1.84 -1.99
C LYS A 637 -24.54 -1.24 -0.67
N THR A 638 -25.33 -1.98 0.08
CA THR A 638 -25.97 -1.48 1.33
C THR A 638 -24.95 -1.29 2.45
N LYS A 639 -24.12 -2.30 2.71
CA LYS A 639 -23.06 -2.23 3.73
C LYS A 639 -22.05 -1.13 3.44
N ARG A 640 -21.72 -0.97 2.18
CA ARG A 640 -20.79 0.03 1.70
C ARG A 640 -21.33 1.45 1.88
N ILE A 641 -22.57 1.69 1.45
CA ILE A 641 -23.24 2.98 1.63
C ILE A 641 -23.29 3.34 3.13
N THR A 642 -23.62 2.37 3.99
CA THR A 642 -23.66 2.57 5.43
C THR A 642 -22.30 2.97 6.01
N ASN A 643 -21.21 2.31 5.56
CA ASN A 643 -19.87 2.61 6.08
C ASN A 643 -19.32 3.94 5.56
N ILE A 644 -19.59 4.28 4.31
CA ILE A 644 -19.29 5.62 3.78
C ILE A 644 -20.06 6.68 4.54
N TYR A 645 -21.34 6.43 4.86
CA TYR A 645 -22.16 7.34 5.67
C TYR A 645 -21.58 7.54 7.06
N LYS A 646 -21.09 6.48 7.71
CA LYS A 646 -20.39 6.57 9.01
C LYS A 646 -19.15 7.46 8.91
N LEU A 647 -18.32 7.26 7.87
CA LEU A 647 -17.12 8.08 7.65
C LEU A 647 -17.46 9.55 7.41
N LEU A 648 -18.42 9.84 6.54
CA LEU A 648 -18.84 11.21 6.23
C LEU A 648 -19.49 11.93 7.42
N ASN A 649 -20.02 11.19 8.40
CA ASN A 649 -20.56 11.76 9.64
C ASN A 649 -19.49 12.07 10.70
N GLU A 650 -18.24 11.64 10.51
CA GLU A 650 -17.13 12.02 11.39
C GLU A 650 -16.88 13.53 11.31
N ARG A 651 -16.74 14.19 12.47
CA ARG A 651 -16.59 15.64 12.56
C ARG A 651 -15.45 16.17 11.68
N PHE A 652 -14.29 15.56 11.74
CA PHE A 652 -13.12 15.96 10.96
C PHE A 652 -13.37 15.86 9.45
N ILE A 653 -13.95 14.74 8.99
CA ILE A 653 -14.22 14.52 7.56
C ILE A 653 -15.26 15.54 7.06
N LYS A 654 -16.35 15.77 7.81
CA LYS A 654 -17.36 16.77 7.45
C LYS A 654 -16.76 18.14 7.16
N GLN A 655 -15.84 18.57 7.99
CA GLN A 655 -15.29 19.93 7.94
C GLN A 655 -14.12 20.06 6.96
N SER A 656 -13.36 18.97 6.72
CA SER A 656 -12.12 19.00 5.90
C SER A 656 -12.33 18.52 4.47
N LEU A 657 -13.37 17.74 4.19
CA LEU A 657 -13.54 17.05 2.90
C LEU A 657 -13.61 18.04 1.73
N MET A 658 -14.52 19.02 1.82
CA MET A 658 -14.66 20.00 0.75
C MET A 658 -13.48 20.97 0.67
N VAL A 659 -12.87 21.31 1.81
CA VAL A 659 -11.64 22.11 1.84
C VAL A 659 -10.53 21.43 1.06
N SER A 660 -10.30 20.14 1.34
CA SER A 660 -9.28 19.35 0.64
C SER A 660 -9.57 19.23 -0.86
N ILE A 661 -10.81 18.88 -1.22
CA ILE A 661 -11.22 18.70 -2.62
C ILE A 661 -11.04 19.99 -3.43
N LEU A 662 -11.50 21.13 -2.90
CA LEU A 662 -11.48 22.40 -3.61
C LEU A 662 -10.07 22.98 -3.70
N ARG A 663 -9.23 22.79 -2.69
CA ARG A 663 -7.80 23.16 -2.76
C ARG A 663 -7.06 22.34 -3.80
N VAL A 664 -7.30 21.03 -3.84
CA VAL A 664 -6.70 20.16 -4.87
C VAL A 664 -7.18 20.57 -6.26
N PHE A 665 -8.43 20.96 -6.42
CA PHE A 665 -8.94 21.48 -7.69
C PHE A 665 -8.20 22.74 -8.16
N VAL A 666 -7.93 23.69 -7.26
CA VAL A 666 -7.15 24.88 -7.56
C VAL A 666 -5.68 24.53 -7.86
N ASP A 667 -5.09 23.68 -7.05
CA ASP A 667 -3.68 23.29 -7.21
C ASP A 667 -3.41 22.48 -8.48
N ALA A 668 -4.42 21.82 -9.05
CA ALA A 668 -4.30 21.12 -10.32
C ALA A 668 -3.85 22.07 -11.47
N GLU A 669 -4.08 23.38 -11.36
CA GLU A 669 -3.57 24.37 -12.34
C GLU A 669 -2.05 24.37 -12.43
N ARG A 670 -1.36 24.05 -11.33
CA ARG A 670 0.12 24.04 -11.27
C ARG A 670 0.73 22.81 -11.97
N LEU A 671 -0.08 21.84 -12.40
CA LEU A 671 0.39 20.68 -13.17
C LEU A 671 0.61 21.01 -14.65
N GLY A 672 0.11 22.15 -15.13
CA GLY A 672 0.10 22.50 -16.54
C GLY A 672 1.34 23.28 -17.01
N THR A 673 2.45 22.62 -17.30
CA THR A 673 3.47 23.10 -18.22
C THR A 673 3.34 22.39 -19.56
N SER A 674 3.75 22.99 -20.67
CA SER A 674 3.40 22.71 -22.08
C SER A 674 3.20 21.26 -22.55
N ASN A 675 3.77 20.26 -21.89
CA ASN A 675 3.59 18.83 -22.22
C ASN A 675 2.66 18.08 -21.25
N GLN A 676 2.18 18.75 -20.19
CA GLN A 676 1.39 18.14 -19.10
C GLN A 676 -0.04 18.71 -19.03
N PHE A 677 -0.49 19.40 -20.06
CA PHE A 677 -1.81 20.03 -20.13
C PHE A 677 -2.94 19.05 -19.83
N TYR A 678 -2.83 17.82 -20.36
CA TYR A 678 -3.82 16.77 -20.10
C TYR A 678 -3.82 16.20 -18.69
N GLU A 679 -2.73 16.34 -17.93
CA GLU A 679 -2.69 15.86 -16.53
C GLU A 679 -3.63 16.66 -15.62
N LYS A 680 -3.66 17.98 -15.78
CA LYS A 680 -4.61 18.86 -15.09
C LYS A 680 -6.05 18.38 -15.28
N PHE A 681 -6.44 18.10 -16.50
CA PHE A 681 -7.79 17.65 -16.83
C PHE A 681 -8.10 16.26 -16.29
N SER A 682 -7.13 15.35 -16.30
CA SER A 682 -7.30 14.02 -15.70
C SER A 682 -7.58 14.12 -14.19
N VAL A 683 -6.87 14.98 -13.48
CA VAL A 683 -7.08 15.21 -12.05
C VAL A 683 -8.46 15.86 -11.80
N ARG A 684 -8.80 16.89 -12.55
CA ARG A 684 -10.11 17.57 -12.43
C ARG A 684 -11.28 16.65 -12.71
N ALA A 685 -11.16 15.76 -13.70
CA ALA A 685 -12.19 14.75 -13.97
C ALA A 685 -12.46 13.84 -12.78
N LYS A 686 -11.40 13.39 -12.09
CA LYS A 686 -11.51 12.61 -10.86
C LYS A 686 -12.19 13.38 -9.74
N ILE A 687 -11.81 14.65 -9.55
CA ILE A 687 -12.38 15.52 -8.52
C ILE A 687 -13.88 15.75 -8.79
N LEU A 688 -14.25 16.06 -10.02
CA LEU A 688 -15.65 16.29 -10.39
C LEU A 688 -16.50 15.03 -10.23
N LEU A 689 -15.95 13.87 -10.56
CA LEU A 689 -16.61 12.59 -10.29
C LEU A 689 -16.83 12.37 -8.80
N LEU A 690 -15.86 12.71 -7.96
CA LEU A 690 -15.97 12.65 -6.50
C LEU A 690 -17.06 13.62 -5.99
N ILE A 691 -17.05 14.87 -6.45
CA ILE A 691 -18.06 15.89 -6.11
C ILE A 691 -19.45 15.41 -6.50
N GLU A 692 -19.63 14.86 -7.69
CA GLU A 692 -20.92 14.33 -8.17
C GLU A 692 -21.42 13.20 -7.26
N ASN A 693 -20.53 12.27 -6.85
CA ASN A 693 -20.92 11.19 -5.95
C ASN A 693 -21.31 11.69 -4.55
N ILE A 694 -20.55 12.66 -4.01
CA ILE A 694 -20.86 13.26 -2.70
C ILE A 694 -22.20 14.02 -2.79
N ASN A 695 -22.41 14.82 -3.82
CA ASN A 695 -23.65 15.61 -3.98
C ASN A 695 -24.88 14.70 -4.12
N LYS A 696 -24.80 13.63 -4.91
CA LYS A 696 -25.90 12.65 -5.06
C LYS A 696 -26.25 11.94 -3.77
N GLY A 697 -25.26 11.59 -2.95
CA GLY A 697 -25.48 10.85 -1.72
C GLY A 697 -25.76 11.73 -0.49
N TYR A 698 -25.25 12.97 -0.48
CA TYR A 698 -25.16 13.83 0.71
C TYR A 698 -25.37 15.31 0.38
N GLY A 699 -26.28 15.63 -0.50
CA GLY A 699 -26.48 16.97 -1.06
C GLY A 699 -26.56 18.09 -0.04
N ARG A 700 -27.26 17.89 1.09
CA ARG A 700 -27.36 18.92 2.14
C ARG A 700 -26.02 19.22 2.81
N LEU A 701 -25.23 18.20 3.12
CA LEU A 701 -23.88 18.34 3.67
C LEU A 701 -22.94 19.03 2.66
N PHE A 702 -23.07 18.69 1.39
CA PHE A 702 -22.34 19.32 0.31
C PHE A 702 -22.60 20.82 0.24
N GLU A 703 -23.87 21.24 0.28
CA GLU A 703 -24.28 22.66 0.25
C GLU A 703 -23.74 23.45 1.45
N GLU A 704 -23.89 22.91 2.66
CA GLU A 704 -23.40 23.53 3.90
C GLU A 704 -21.87 23.73 3.84
N ASN A 705 -21.13 22.69 3.47
CA ASN A 705 -19.67 22.76 3.41
C ASN A 705 -19.14 23.71 2.31
N ILE A 706 -19.82 23.83 1.18
CA ILE A 706 -19.45 24.81 0.14
C ILE A 706 -19.67 26.24 0.61
N LYS A 707 -20.79 26.52 1.30
CA LYS A 707 -21.06 27.86 1.87
C LYS A 707 -19.98 28.21 2.91
N ASP A 708 -19.71 27.32 3.83
CA ASP A 708 -18.68 27.50 4.86
C ASP A 708 -17.29 27.72 4.25
N TYR A 709 -16.91 26.92 3.26
CA TYR A 709 -15.65 27.10 2.54
C TYR A 709 -15.55 28.47 1.89
N THR A 710 -16.60 28.90 1.20
CA THR A 710 -16.62 30.17 0.47
C THR A 710 -16.54 31.37 1.40
N GLN A 711 -17.16 31.30 2.58
CA GLN A 711 -17.08 32.34 3.61
C GLN A 711 -15.67 32.41 4.25
N LYS A 712 -15.07 31.27 4.53
CA LYS A 712 -13.78 31.17 5.23
C LYS A 712 -12.58 31.41 4.31
N TYR A 713 -12.65 30.93 3.06
CA TYR A 713 -11.53 30.94 2.09
C TYR A 713 -11.93 31.71 0.81
N HIS A 714 -12.24 33.00 0.95
CA HIS A 714 -12.80 33.82 -0.12
C HIS A 714 -11.90 33.85 -1.39
N GLU A 715 -10.60 34.09 -1.24
CA GLU A 715 -9.67 34.18 -2.38
C GLU A 715 -9.46 32.81 -3.07
N GLU A 716 -9.39 31.72 -2.30
CA GLU A 716 -9.29 30.38 -2.88
C GLU A 716 -10.56 30.03 -3.67
N SER A 717 -11.73 30.44 -3.16
CA SER A 717 -13.01 30.25 -3.84
C SER A 717 -13.11 31.08 -5.13
N ARG A 718 -12.57 32.28 -5.15
CA ARG A 718 -12.46 33.09 -6.39
C ARG A 718 -11.63 32.39 -7.43
N LYS A 719 -10.43 31.88 -7.06
CA LYS A 719 -9.57 31.11 -7.97
C LYS A 719 -10.28 29.85 -8.48
N MET A 720 -10.95 29.13 -7.63
CA MET A 720 -11.68 27.91 -7.98
C MET A 720 -12.76 28.18 -9.04
N ILE A 721 -13.60 29.18 -8.82
CA ILE A 721 -14.66 29.56 -9.77
C ILE A 721 -14.08 30.04 -11.09
N ASN A 722 -13.05 30.87 -11.05
CA ASN A 722 -12.38 31.34 -12.28
C ASN A 722 -11.79 30.19 -13.10
N ASN A 723 -11.11 29.26 -12.43
CA ASN A 723 -10.56 28.09 -13.09
C ASN A 723 -11.66 27.20 -13.70
N LEU A 724 -12.78 27.02 -13.01
CA LEU A 724 -13.92 26.27 -13.50
C LEU A 724 -14.55 26.92 -14.76
N LEU A 725 -14.74 28.25 -14.75
CA LEU A 725 -15.29 28.98 -15.90
C LEU A 725 -14.32 28.94 -17.09
N ASN A 726 -13.03 29.12 -16.86
CA ASN A 726 -12.01 29.05 -17.92
C ASN A 726 -11.95 27.64 -18.53
N ASP A 727 -12.02 26.59 -17.71
CA ASP A 727 -12.07 25.22 -18.20
C ASP A 727 -13.32 24.97 -19.05
N LEU A 728 -14.49 25.46 -18.61
CA LEU A 728 -15.74 25.29 -19.35
C LEU A 728 -15.70 26.00 -20.70
N ILE A 729 -15.17 27.23 -20.77
CA ILE A 729 -15.02 27.97 -22.02
C ILE A 729 -14.10 27.20 -22.98
N TYR A 730 -12.94 26.79 -22.49
CA TYR A 730 -11.96 26.02 -23.28
C TYR A 730 -12.54 24.69 -23.78
N LEU A 731 -13.13 23.90 -22.87
CA LEU A 731 -13.69 22.59 -23.21
C LEU A 731 -14.89 22.68 -24.16
N ASN A 732 -15.70 23.74 -24.05
CA ASN A 732 -16.81 23.97 -24.97
C ASN A 732 -16.31 24.10 -26.42
N ASP A 733 -15.27 24.89 -26.63
CA ASP A 733 -14.70 25.12 -27.96
C ASP A 733 -13.99 23.86 -28.49
N GLU A 734 -13.12 23.24 -27.67
CA GLU A 734 -12.37 22.05 -28.07
C GLU A 734 -13.28 20.86 -28.38
N CYS A 735 -14.29 20.59 -27.53
CA CYS A 735 -15.25 19.51 -27.80
C CYS A 735 -15.95 19.70 -29.18
N ILE A 736 -16.37 20.94 -29.48
CA ILE A 736 -17.06 21.25 -30.71
C ILE A 736 -16.12 21.08 -31.91
N GLU A 737 -14.91 21.62 -31.85
CA GLU A 737 -13.92 21.50 -32.93
C GLU A 737 -13.47 20.05 -33.14
N ASN A 738 -13.26 19.28 -32.10
CA ASN A 738 -12.90 17.89 -32.21
C ASN A 738 -14.05 17.05 -32.77
N LEU A 739 -15.29 17.31 -32.39
CA LEU A 739 -16.49 16.67 -32.96
C LEU A 739 -16.66 17.00 -34.44
N LYS A 740 -16.38 18.23 -34.90
CA LYS A 740 -16.37 18.59 -36.31
C LYS A 740 -15.32 17.83 -37.10
N ILE A 741 -14.14 17.58 -36.54
CA ILE A 741 -13.09 16.78 -37.19
C ILE A 741 -13.54 15.33 -37.33
N ILE A 742 -14.13 14.75 -36.30
CA ILE A 742 -14.69 13.40 -36.33
C ILE A 742 -15.79 13.31 -37.39
N LYS A 743 -16.70 14.29 -37.45
CA LYS A 743 -17.77 14.35 -38.43
C LYS A 743 -17.23 14.37 -39.87
N LYS A 744 -16.22 15.20 -40.12
CA LYS A 744 -15.57 15.26 -41.44
C LYS A 744 -14.99 13.91 -41.87
N TYR A 745 -14.42 13.15 -40.93
CA TYR A 745 -13.91 11.82 -41.23
C TYR A 745 -15.04 10.81 -41.50
N GLU A 746 -16.13 10.85 -40.72
CA GLU A 746 -17.31 10.02 -40.92
C GLU A 746 -17.90 10.29 -42.33
N ASP A 747 -18.02 11.59 -42.70
CA ASP A 747 -18.52 12.00 -44.04
C ASP A 747 -17.58 11.55 -45.18
N LEU A 748 -16.26 11.59 -44.94
CA LEU A 748 -15.26 11.07 -45.87
C LEU A 748 -15.36 9.56 -46.05
N MET A 749 -15.60 8.81 -44.97
CA MET A 749 -15.80 7.35 -45.04
C MET A 749 -17.10 6.95 -45.74
N ASP A 750 -18.13 7.80 -45.70
CA ASP A 750 -19.39 7.60 -46.45
C ASP A 750 -19.23 7.85 -47.95
N ASP A 751 -18.36 8.79 -48.32
CA ASP A 751 -18.00 9.08 -49.72
C ASP A 751 -16.89 8.12 -50.19
N LYS A 752 -17.32 6.87 -50.51
CA LYS A 752 -16.40 5.80 -50.91
C LYS A 752 -15.58 6.15 -52.15
N GLU A 753 -16.14 6.93 -53.08
CA GLU A 753 -15.43 7.32 -54.32
C GLU A 753 -14.27 8.27 -53.96
N ARG A 754 -14.55 9.26 -53.15
CA ARG A 754 -13.54 10.20 -52.66
C ARG A 754 -12.47 9.53 -51.80
N TYR A 755 -12.87 8.66 -50.87
CA TYR A 755 -11.93 7.92 -50.03
C TYR A 755 -10.98 7.03 -50.83
N ASN A 756 -11.54 6.28 -51.81
CA ASN A 756 -10.75 5.39 -52.66
C ASN A 756 -9.79 6.14 -53.61
N SER A 757 -10.12 7.38 -53.99
CA SER A 757 -9.26 8.22 -54.83
C SER A 757 -8.05 8.83 -54.09
N MET A 758 -8.03 8.77 -52.72
CA MET A 758 -6.94 9.30 -51.93
C MET A 758 -5.73 8.36 -51.95
N ASN A 759 -4.53 8.92 -51.81
CA ASN A 759 -3.32 8.14 -51.65
C ASN A 759 -3.25 7.50 -50.24
N GLU A 760 -2.49 6.41 -50.10
CA GLU A 760 -2.39 5.65 -48.84
C GLU A 760 -1.82 6.47 -47.68
N GLU A 761 -0.92 7.42 -47.92
CA GLU A 761 -0.37 8.30 -46.88
C GLU A 761 -1.45 9.22 -46.31
N THR A 762 -2.29 9.81 -47.15
CA THR A 762 -3.39 10.69 -46.75
C THR A 762 -4.45 9.91 -45.99
N LYS A 763 -4.78 8.67 -46.45
CA LYS A 763 -5.70 7.79 -45.72
C LYS A 763 -5.20 7.52 -44.31
N LYS A 764 -3.94 7.09 -44.16
CA LYS A 764 -3.33 6.84 -42.86
C LYS A 764 -3.28 8.08 -41.98
N PHE A 765 -3.01 9.25 -42.54
CA PHE A 765 -3.00 10.51 -41.81
C PHE A 765 -4.40 10.86 -41.26
N GLU A 766 -5.44 10.79 -42.12
CA GLU A 766 -6.81 11.08 -41.65
C GLU A 766 -7.32 10.04 -40.65
N GLU A 767 -6.99 8.77 -40.82
CA GLU A 767 -7.31 7.72 -39.86
C GLU A 767 -6.60 7.93 -38.53
N SER A 768 -5.30 8.24 -38.55
CA SER A 768 -4.53 8.54 -37.34
C SER A 768 -5.08 9.75 -36.58
N ARG A 769 -5.43 10.81 -37.33
CA ARG A 769 -6.05 12.03 -36.81
C ARG A 769 -7.42 11.76 -36.19
N TYR A 770 -8.24 10.93 -36.83
CA TYR A 770 -9.53 10.50 -36.31
C TYR A 770 -9.35 9.74 -34.97
N ASN A 771 -8.48 8.72 -34.95
CA ASN A 771 -8.24 7.89 -33.77
C ASN A 771 -7.71 8.71 -32.59
N GLU A 772 -6.85 9.69 -32.86
CA GLU A 772 -6.36 10.62 -31.82
C GLU A 772 -7.51 11.47 -31.27
N LYS A 773 -8.31 12.09 -32.14
CA LYS A 773 -9.41 12.98 -31.78
C LYS A 773 -10.55 12.23 -31.12
N ASP A 774 -10.88 11.02 -31.55
CA ASP A 774 -11.86 10.14 -30.93
C ASP A 774 -11.54 9.88 -29.47
N ARG A 775 -10.28 9.56 -29.18
CA ARG A 775 -9.84 9.32 -27.81
C ARG A 775 -9.87 10.58 -26.94
N ILE A 776 -9.42 11.71 -27.48
CA ILE A 776 -9.35 12.99 -26.77
C ILE A 776 -10.77 13.49 -26.44
N VAL A 777 -11.66 13.53 -27.40
CA VAL A 777 -13.00 14.11 -27.23
C VAL A 777 -13.85 13.34 -26.22
N ARG A 778 -13.68 12.03 -26.10
CA ARG A 778 -14.35 11.22 -25.06
C ARG A 778 -13.99 11.67 -23.65
N ALA A 779 -12.72 12.02 -23.42
CA ALA A 779 -12.26 12.52 -22.13
C ALA A 779 -12.73 13.96 -21.89
N GLU A 780 -12.65 14.82 -22.90
CA GLU A 780 -13.07 16.22 -22.84
C GLU A 780 -14.55 16.37 -22.56
N ILE A 781 -15.40 15.60 -23.23
CA ILE A 781 -16.86 15.64 -23.02
C ILE A 781 -17.24 15.19 -21.60
N LYS A 782 -16.58 14.17 -21.07
CA LYS A 782 -16.81 13.74 -19.67
C LYS A 782 -16.44 14.85 -18.70
N LEU A 783 -15.32 15.51 -18.93
CA LEU A 783 -14.86 16.62 -18.10
C LEU A 783 -15.81 17.81 -18.23
N PHE A 784 -16.21 18.19 -19.44
CA PHE A 784 -17.16 19.26 -19.70
C PHE A 784 -18.50 19.01 -18.99
N ASN A 785 -19.08 17.83 -19.15
CA ASN A 785 -20.33 17.45 -18.49
C ASN A 785 -20.22 17.51 -16.97
N GLY A 786 -19.11 17.03 -16.40
CA GLY A 786 -18.84 17.09 -14.96
C GLY A 786 -18.69 18.52 -14.45
N SER A 787 -17.93 19.35 -15.18
CA SER A 787 -17.73 20.77 -14.88
C SER A 787 -19.03 21.56 -14.94
N LEU A 788 -19.88 21.28 -15.93
CA LEU A 788 -21.16 21.93 -16.09
C LEU A 788 -22.14 21.56 -14.97
N LYS A 789 -22.20 20.28 -14.56
CA LYS A 789 -22.98 19.86 -13.39
C LYS A 789 -22.52 20.55 -12.11
N PHE A 790 -21.22 20.68 -11.94
CA PHE A 790 -20.67 21.37 -10.78
C PHE A 790 -20.99 22.87 -10.80
N LEU A 791 -20.91 23.53 -11.96
CA LEU A 791 -21.32 24.92 -12.13
C LEU A 791 -22.80 25.13 -11.77
N VAL A 792 -23.71 24.25 -12.24
CA VAL A 792 -25.13 24.31 -11.89
C VAL A 792 -25.32 24.27 -10.37
N SER A 793 -24.62 23.35 -9.68
CA SER A 793 -24.70 23.26 -8.21
C SER A 793 -24.16 24.51 -7.54
N LEU A 794 -23.01 25.04 -7.98
CA LEU A 794 -22.43 26.26 -7.41
C LEU A 794 -23.32 27.49 -7.61
N CYS A 795 -23.91 27.65 -8.78
CA CYS A 795 -24.79 28.77 -9.09
C CYS A 795 -26.07 28.75 -8.22
N LYS A 796 -26.60 27.55 -7.96
CA LYS A 796 -27.76 27.41 -7.03
C LYS A 796 -27.39 27.74 -5.58
N ILE A 797 -26.16 27.38 -5.13
CA ILE A 797 -25.72 27.52 -3.73
C ILE A 797 -25.16 28.94 -3.44
N LEU A 798 -24.40 29.50 -4.38
CA LEU A 798 -23.53 30.68 -4.20
C LEU A 798 -23.96 31.90 -5.01
N GLN A 799 -25.26 32.11 -5.28
CA GLN A 799 -25.78 33.23 -6.08
C GLN A 799 -25.16 34.58 -5.72
N VAL A 800 -25.18 34.89 -4.40
CA VAL A 800 -24.66 36.17 -3.90
C VAL A 800 -23.17 36.34 -4.14
N PHE A 801 -22.39 35.22 -4.09
CA PHE A 801 -20.96 35.23 -4.33
C PHE A 801 -20.64 35.55 -5.79
N PHE A 802 -21.38 34.99 -6.73
CA PHE A 802 -21.24 35.28 -8.17
C PHE A 802 -21.56 36.76 -8.49
N ILE A 803 -22.58 37.32 -7.85
CA ILE A 803 -23.03 38.70 -8.10
C ILE A 803 -22.05 39.73 -7.52
N LYS A 804 -21.54 39.47 -6.31
CA LYS A 804 -20.64 40.43 -5.62
C LYS A 804 -19.23 40.44 -6.21
N ASN A 805 -18.88 39.50 -7.07
CA ASN A 805 -17.59 39.36 -7.67
C ASN A 805 -17.71 39.46 -9.20
N GLU A 806 -16.60 39.62 -9.87
CA GLU A 806 -16.50 39.88 -11.32
C GLU A 806 -16.91 38.69 -12.21
N PHE A 807 -17.32 37.55 -11.61
CA PHE A 807 -17.64 36.30 -12.34
C PHE A 807 -18.91 36.41 -13.15
N ILE A 808 -19.80 37.31 -12.79
CA ILE A 808 -21.12 37.43 -13.39
C ILE A 808 -21.04 37.74 -14.91
N THR A 809 -20.08 38.59 -15.32
CA THR A 809 -19.83 38.92 -16.71
C THR A 809 -19.28 37.70 -17.49
N ASN A 810 -18.27 37.04 -16.96
CA ASN A 810 -17.70 35.84 -17.59
C ASN A 810 -18.72 34.71 -17.67
N LEU A 811 -19.53 34.53 -16.64
CA LEU A 811 -20.60 33.56 -16.61
C LEU A 811 -21.67 33.88 -17.67
N SER A 812 -22.15 35.13 -17.75
CA SER A 812 -23.15 35.51 -18.75
C SER A 812 -22.65 35.36 -20.18
N ASN A 813 -21.40 35.75 -20.44
CA ASN A 813 -20.78 35.58 -21.76
C ASN A 813 -20.65 34.08 -22.15
N PHE A 814 -20.19 33.24 -21.23
CA PHE A 814 -20.13 31.79 -21.44
C PHE A 814 -21.50 31.18 -21.74
N LEU A 815 -22.51 31.59 -20.95
CA LEU A 815 -23.87 31.07 -21.11
C LEU A 815 -24.48 31.49 -22.46
N ASN A 816 -24.38 32.79 -22.83
CA ASN A 816 -24.90 33.29 -24.09
C ASN A 816 -24.23 32.66 -25.29
N TYR A 817 -22.87 32.52 -25.24
CA TYR A 817 -22.12 31.84 -26.30
C TYR A 817 -22.52 30.36 -26.44
N SER A 818 -22.64 29.64 -25.35
CA SER A 818 -23.06 28.25 -25.35
C SER A 818 -24.52 28.10 -25.80
N LEU A 819 -25.42 29.01 -25.42
CA LEU A 819 -26.80 29.03 -25.86
C LEU A 819 -26.89 29.24 -27.38
N ASN A 820 -26.06 30.12 -27.97
CA ASN A 820 -25.98 30.30 -29.41
C ASN A 820 -25.66 28.99 -30.14
N ILE A 821 -24.83 28.16 -29.56
CA ILE A 821 -24.44 26.88 -30.19
C ILE A 821 -25.55 25.84 -30.02
N PHE A 822 -26.07 25.65 -28.83
CA PHE A 822 -26.97 24.53 -28.52
C PHE A 822 -28.45 24.80 -28.78
N ALA A 823 -28.88 26.06 -28.85
CA ALA A 823 -30.24 26.44 -29.21
C ALA A 823 -30.42 26.82 -30.68
N SER A 824 -29.34 27.02 -31.45
CA SER A 824 -29.40 27.40 -32.84
C SER A 824 -29.43 26.18 -33.80
N PRO A 825 -29.79 26.37 -35.10
CA PRO A 825 -29.70 25.35 -36.13
C PRO A 825 -28.29 24.81 -36.38
N LEU A 826 -27.22 25.55 -35.96
CA LEU A 826 -25.83 25.12 -36.00
C LEU A 826 -25.58 23.81 -35.25
N GLY A 827 -26.39 23.46 -34.24
CA GLY A 827 -26.37 22.18 -33.57
C GLY A 827 -26.66 20.97 -34.53
N ASN A 828 -27.23 21.22 -35.71
CA ASN A 828 -27.40 20.19 -36.74
C ASN A 828 -26.10 19.81 -37.45
N GLU A 829 -25.09 20.68 -37.47
CA GLU A 829 -23.77 20.39 -38.04
C GLU A 829 -22.97 19.39 -37.22
N LEU A 830 -23.35 19.19 -35.95
CA LEU A 830 -22.71 18.25 -35.01
C LEU A 830 -23.38 16.86 -34.97
N ARG A 831 -24.25 16.53 -35.94
CA ARG A 831 -24.89 15.22 -36.00
C ARG A 831 -23.92 14.14 -36.49
N LEU A 832 -23.26 13.51 -35.53
CA LEU A 832 -22.50 12.29 -35.69
C LEU A 832 -23.45 11.08 -35.80
N LYS A 833 -23.00 9.99 -36.44
CA LYS A 833 -23.77 8.74 -36.56
C LYS A 833 -24.10 8.16 -35.18
N ASN A 834 -23.13 8.17 -34.26
CA ASN A 834 -23.23 7.59 -32.96
C ASN A 834 -22.85 8.59 -31.84
N LEU A 835 -23.59 9.69 -31.72
CA LEU A 835 -23.39 10.70 -30.70
C LEU A 835 -23.39 10.13 -29.25
N SER A 836 -24.19 9.07 -29.06
CA SER A 836 -24.28 8.39 -27.75
C SER A 836 -22.96 7.76 -27.28
N ASP A 837 -22.08 7.36 -28.22
CA ASP A 837 -20.82 6.70 -27.91
C ASP A 837 -19.80 7.66 -27.23
N TYR A 838 -20.06 8.97 -27.40
CA TYR A 838 -19.24 10.04 -26.82
C TYR A 838 -19.78 10.59 -25.51
N ASP A 839 -20.92 10.11 -25.00
CA ASP A 839 -21.65 10.74 -23.88
C ASP A 839 -22.01 12.22 -24.16
N PHE A 840 -21.99 12.64 -25.44
CA PHE A 840 -22.35 14.00 -25.85
C PHE A 840 -23.85 14.13 -26.01
N ASN A 841 -24.47 14.83 -25.07
CA ASN A 841 -25.89 15.02 -25.03
C ASN A 841 -26.28 16.50 -25.08
N PRO A 842 -26.52 17.07 -26.29
CA PRO A 842 -26.90 18.47 -26.41
C PRO A 842 -28.14 18.88 -25.59
N LYS A 843 -29.06 17.92 -25.36
CA LYS A 843 -30.28 18.15 -24.59
C LYS A 843 -29.97 18.30 -23.09
N PHE A 844 -29.03 17.49 -22.58
CA PHE A 844 -28.52 17.63 -21.21
C PHE A 844 -27.80 18.97 -21.05
N ILE A 845 -26.92 19.33 -22.00
CA ILE A 845 -26.15 20.57 -21.96
C ILE A 845 -27.11 21.78 -21.96
N LEU A 846 -28.08 21.80 -22.86
CA LEU A 846 -29.07 22.85 -22.89
C LEU A 846 -29.87 22.95 -21.59
N GLY A 847 -30.35 21.84 -21.04
CA GLY A 847 -31.04 21.81 -19.76
C GLY A 847 -30.21 22.37 -18.61
N ALA A 848 -28.91 22.00 -18.58
CA ALA A 848 -27.97 22.51 -17.56
C ALA A 848 -27.74 24.03 -17.70
N LEU A 849 -27.57 24.55 -18.93
CA LEU A 849 -27.44 25.99 -19.17
C LEU A 849 -28.69 26.73 -18.70
N LEU A 850 -29.88 26.21 -19.04
CA LEU A 850 -31.15 26.83 -18.57
C LEU A 850 -31.29 26.79 -17.04
N SER A 851 -30.80 25.72 -16.39
CA SER A 851 -30.79 25.67 -14.92
C SER A 851 -29.83 26.71 -14.33
N VAL A 852 -28.70 27.03 -14.97
CA VAL A 852 -27.83 28.14 -14.50
C VAL A 852 -28.53 29.49 -14.68
N TYR A 853 -29.13 29.74 -15.83
CA TYR A 853 -29.90 30.95 -16.03
C TYR A 853 -31.04 31.11 -14.98
N SER A 854 -31.74 30.03 -14.71
CA SER A 854 -32.83 30.00 -13.73
C SER A 854 -32.38 30.31 -12.31
N ALA A 855 -31.12 29.98 -11.94
CA ALA A 855 -30.59 30.29 -10.62
C ALA A 855 -30.52 31.81 -10.34
N PHE A 856 -30.44 32.63 -11.38
CA PHE A 856 -30.32 34.10 -11.28
C PHE A 856 -31.54 34.86 -11.80
N TYR A 857 -32.69 34.19 -11.93
CA TYR A 857 -33.91 34.78 -12.53
C TYR A 857 -34.40 36.07 -11.89
N ASP A 858 -34.09 36.32 -10.62
CA ASP A 858 -34.50 37.47 -9.83
C ASP A 858 -33.38 38.52 -9.62
N LYS A 859 -32.17 38.28 -10.17
CA LYS A 859 -30.99 39.11 -9.97
C LYS A 859 -30.82 40.09 -11.14
N ILE A 860 -31.07 41.37 -10.86
CA ILE A 860 -31.04 42.44 -11.85
C ILE A 860 -29.65 42.56 -12.47
N GLU A 861 -28.60 42.48 -11.64
CA GLU A 861 -27.19 42.58 -12.07
C GLU A 861 -26.84 41.51 -13.12
N PHE A 862 -27.36 40.28 -12.94
CA PHE A 862 -27.16 39.21 -13.88
C PHE A 862 -27.92 39.44 -15.20
N ILE A 863 -29.19 39.87 -15.09
CA ILE A 863 -30.05 40.16 -16.26
C ILE A 863 -29.42 41.26 -17.13
N GLU A 864 -28.92 42.32 -16.50
CA GLU A 864 -28.18 43.37 -17.22
C GLU A 864 -26.90 42.86 -17.91
N CYS A 865 -26.10 42.04 -17.23
CA CYS A 865 -24.90 41.46 -17.83
C CYS A 865 -25.22 40.54 -19.00
N VAL A 866 -26.29 39.74 -18.94
CA VAL A 866 -26.73 38.90 -20.04
C VAL A 866 -27.09 39.72 -21.28
N VAL A 867 -27.85 40.80 -21.10
CA VAL A 867 -28.32 41.63 -22.21
C VAL A 867 -27.20 42.51 -22.78
N LYS A 868 -26.23 42.94 -21.94
CA LYS A 868 -25.07 43.77 -22.36
C LYS A 868 -24.00 43.01 -23.14
N ASP A 869 -24.12 41.70 -23.28
CA ASP A 869 -23.21 40.89 -24.11
C ASP A 869 -23.53 41.04 -25.60
N GLU A 870 -23.07 42.08 -26.22
CA GLU A 870 -23.30 42.42 -27.64
C GLU A 870 -22.86 41.35 -28.62
N ARG A 871 -21.89 40.46 -28.21
CA ARG A 871 -21.33 39.47 -29.11
C ARG A 871 -22.20 38.22 -29.21
N SER A 872 -22.74 37.77 -28.09
CA SER A 872 -23.36 36.44 -28.00
C SER A 872 -24.84 36.49 -27.62
N TYR A 873 -25.32 37.60 -27.07
CA TYR A 873 -26.74 37.73 -26.69
C TYR A 873 -27.62 37.81 -27.95
N LYS A 874 -28.61 36.93 -28.04
CA LYS A 874 -29.69 36.92 -29.05
C LYS A 874 -30.98 36.46 -28.43
N TYR A 875 -31.96 37.37 -28.32
CA TYR A 875 -33.22 37.04 -27.66
C TYR A 875 -33.93 35.84 -28.32
N GLU A 876 -33.79 35.67 -29.62
CA GLU A 876 -34.36 34.56 -30.40
C GLU A 876 -33.85 33.18 -29.92
N ASN A 877 -32.63 33.10 -29.37
CA ASN A 877 -32.11 31.84 -28.87
C ASN A 877 -32.75 31.44 -27.54
N PHE A 878 -33.09 32.42 -26.70
CA PHE A 878 -33.87 32.17 -25.48
C PHE A 878 -35.30 31.69 -25.81
N GLU A 879 -35.93 32.27 -26.82
CA GLU A 879 -37.23 31.85 -27.32
C GLU A 879 -37.17 30.42 -27.91
N ARG A 880 -36.16 30.11 -28.73
CA ARG A 880 -35.94 28.77 -29.26
C ARG A 880 -35.72 27.76 -28.15
N ALA A 881 -34.87 28.05 -27.17
CA ALA A 881 -34.62 27.18 -26.02
C ALA A 881 -35.93 26.88 -25.25
N LYS A 882 -36.74 27.88 -24.99
CA LYS A 882 -38.11 27.71 -24.44
C LYS A 882 -38.93 26.72 -25.27
N ASN A 883 -39.04 26.97 -26.57
CA ASN A 883 -39.82 26.16 -27.49
C ASN A 883 -39.31 24.72 -27.58
N LEU A 884 -37.98 24.51 -27.49
CA LEU A 884 -37.38 23.17 -27.46
C LEU A 884 -37.78 22.42 -26.20
N VAL A 885 -37.86 23.07 -25.04
CA VAL A 885 -38.31 22.43 -23.79
C VAL A 885 -39.78 22.06 -23.90
N GLU A 886 -40.64 23.02 -24.27
CA GLU A 886 -42.11 22.86 -24.36
C GLU A 886 -42.57 21.84 -25.40
N ASN A 887 -41.97 21.87 -26.60
CA ASN A 887 -42.43 21.07 -27.73
C ASN A 887 -41.82 19.67 -27.81
N THR A 888 -40.65 19.46 -27.25
CA THR A 888 -39.96 18.17 -27.38
C THR A 888 -40.10 17.25 -26.17
N GLY A 889 -40.30 17.78 -24.96
CA GLY A 889 -40.33 17.02 -23.71
C GLY A 889 -39.07 16.18 -23.43
N LYS A 890 -38.00 16.37 -24.23
CA LYS A 890 -36.79 15.56 -24.20
C LYS A 890 -35.61 16.25 -23.53
N ILE A 891 -35.76 17.54 -23.17
CA ILE A 891 -34.74 18.30 -22.43
C ILE A 891 -34.90 17.99 -20.95
N ILE A 892 -33.80 17.58 -20.30
CA ILE A 892 -33.79 17.24 -18.87
C ILE A 892 -33.56 18.53 -18.08
N ILE A 893 -34.63 19.09 -17.53
CA ILE A 893 -34.61 20.25 -16.63
C ILE A 893 -35.65 20.04 -15.52
N GLU A 894 -35.35 20.50 -14.31
CA GLU A 894 -36.30 20.48 -13.20
C GLU A 894 -37.46 21.46 -13.47
N ALA A 895 -38.70 21.08 -13.12
CA ALA A 895 -39.89 21.91 -13.38
C ALA A 895 -39.77 23.31 -12.74
N ASN A 896 -39.21 23.40 -11.53
CA ASN A 896 -38.97 24.67 -10.85
C ASN A 896 -37.93 25.54 -11.59
N ASP A 897 -36.82 24.93 -12.07
CA ASP A 897 -35.83 25.64 -12.85
C ASP A 897 -36.43 26.17 -14.17
N PHE A 898 -37.25 25.38 -14.83
CA PHE A 898 -37.92 25.86 -16.05
C PHE A 898 -38.89 27.02 -15.79
N ASN A 899 -39.68 26.97 -14.71
CA ASN A 899 -40.54 28.06 -14.34
C ASN A 899 -39.73 29.35 -14.05
N ASN A 900 -38.62 29.24 -13.34
CA ASN A 900 -37.74 30.38 -13.07
C ASN A 900 -37.12 30.92 -14.36
N TYR A 901 -36.76 30.03 -15.30
CA TYR A 901 -36.27 30.42 -16.61
C TYR A 901 -37.33 31.20 -17.42
N LEU A 902 -38.60 30.83 -17.36
CA LEU A 902 -39.69 31.58 -17.99
C LEU A 902 -39.84 32.99 -17.41
N LEU A 903 -39.67 33.12 -16.10
CA LEU A 903 -39.69 34.45 -15.44
C LEU A 903 -38.46 35.28 -15.85
N LEU A 904 -37.29 34.67 -16.01
CA LEU A 904 -36.09 35.33 -16.52
C LEU A 904 -36.33 35.82 -17.95
N PHE A 905 -36.87 34.97 -18.80
CA PHE A 905 -37.13 35.25 -20.24
C PHE A 905 -38.01 36.52 -20.39
N GLU A 906 -39.03 36.67 -19.56
CA GLU A 906 -39.86 37.87 -19.58
C GLU A 906 -39.13 39.14 -19.10
N LYS A 907 -38.22 38.99 -18.14
CA LYS A 907 -37.40 40.08 -17.61
C LYS A 907 -36.32 40.53 -18.63
N LEU A 908 -35.70 39.61 -19.33
CA LEU A 908 -34.71 39.88 -20.39
C LEU A 908 -35.31 40.79 -21.47
N LYS A 909 -36.55 40.53 -21.91
CA LYS A 909 -37.25 41.35 -22.90
C LYS A 909 -37.47 42.80 -22.44
N LYS A 910 -37.80 42.94 -21.16
CA LYS A 910 -37.99 44.27 -20.55
C LYS A 910 -36.68 45.05 -20.42
N GLU A 911 -35.65 44.39 -20.01
CA GLU A 911 -34.32 44.97 -19.82
C GLU A 911 -33.64 45.32 -21.15
N GLU A 912 -33.78 44.46 -22.16
CA GLU A 912 -33.29 44.73 -23.54
C GLU A 912 -33.91 46.03 -24.07
N LYS A 913 -35.25 46.19 -23.89
CA LYS A 913 -35.95 47.42 -24.32
C LYS A 913 -35.41 48.63 -23.57
N LYS A 914 -35.20 48.53 -22.24
CA LYS A 914 -34.71 49.61 -21.40
C LYS A 914 -33.26 49.98 -21.79
N ILE A 915 -32.36 49.03 -22.01
CA ILE A 915 -30.98 49.28 -22.39
C ILE A 915 -30.93 49.93 -23.79
N LYS A 916 -31.73 49.47 -24.75
CA LYS A 916 -31.82 50.11 -26.09
C LYS A 916 -32.32 51.55 -25.99
N GLU A 917 -33.24 51.86 -25.07
CA GLU A 917 -33.70 53.19 -24.79
C GLU A 917 -32.63 54.08 -24.09
N GLU A 918 -31.71 53.46 -23.27
CA GLU A 918 -30.65 54.12 -22.51
C GLU A 918 -29.27 54.11 -23.20
N GLU A 919 -29.08 53.35 -24.25
CA GLU A 919 -27.77 53.14 -24.92
C GLU A 919 -27.18 54.45 -25.44
N ILE A 920 -26.02 54.81 -24.90
CA ILE A 920 -25.20 55.92 -25.37
C ILE A 920 -24.13 55.31 -26.23
N ASN A 921 -24.07 55.71 -27.49
CA ASN A 921 -23.04 55.26 -28.43
C ASN A 921 -21.69 55.95 -28.06
N TYR A 922 -20.69 55.13 -27.77
CA TYR A 922 -19.31 55.57 -27.48
C TYR A 922 -18.35 55.15 -28.63
N ASP A 923 -18.85 54.81 -29.82
CA ASP A 923 -18.01 54.33 -30.95
C ASP A 923 -16.99 55.36 -31.41
N ASP A 924 -17.19 56.61 -31.10
CA ASP A 924 -16.34 57.75 -31.39
C ASP A 924 -15.36 58.06 -30.23
N ALA A 925 -15.22 57.16 -29.26
CA ALA A 925 -14.28 57.36 -28.13
C ALA A 925 -12.83 57.40 -28.63
N PRO A 926 -12.02 58.32 -28.11
CA PRO A 926 -10.59 58.34 -28.41
C PRO A 926 -9.91 56.99 -28.06
N ASN A 927 -8.99 56.56 -28.89
CA ASN A 927 -8.27 55.30 -28.64
C ASN A 927 -7.57 55.23 -27.28
N GLU A 928 -7.17 56.36 -26.73
CA GLU A 928 -6.55 56.45 -25.41
C GLU A 928 -7.48 56.10 -24.26
N PHE A 929 -8.83 56.06 -24.50
CA PHE A 929 -9.84 55.69 -23.52
C PHE A 929 -10.25 54.21 -23.62
N LEU A 930 -9.75 53.52 -24.62
CA LEU A 930 -10.06 52.10 -24.85
C LEU A 930 -9.05 51.18 -24.15
N ASP A 931 -9.56 50.13 -23.56
CA ASP A 931 -8.75 49.10 -22.92
C ASP A 931 -7.84 48.41 -23.91
N GLY A 932 -6.54 48.31 -23.60
CA GLY A 932 -5.54 47.70 -24.48
C GLY A 932 -5.73 46.23 -24.81
N ILE A 933 -6.62 45.52 -24.09
CA ILE A 933 -6.94 44.11 -24.28
C ILE A 933 -8.31 43.95 -24.98
N THR A 934 -9.33 44.62 -24.46
CA THR A 934 -10.74 44.40 -24.88
C THR A 934 -11.18 45.44 -25.91
N TYR A 935 -10.47 46.53 -26.09
CA TYR A 935 -10.86 47.68 -26.93
C TYR A 935 -12.21 48.30 -26.56
N ILE A 936 -12.63 48.12 -25.30
CA ILE A 936 -13.84 48.74 -24.75
C ILE A 936 -13.46 50.01 -23.96
N LEU A 937 -14.37 50.98 -23.86
CA LEU A 937 -14.17 52.18 -23.05
C LEU A 937 -13.84 51.80 -21.59
N MET A 938 -12.67 52.21 -21.10
CA MET A 938 -12.25 51.93 -19.73
C MET A 938 -13.11 52.67 -18.70
N THR A 939 -13.30 52.00 -17.56
CA THR A 939 -13.99 52.62 -16.42
C THR A 939 -13.02 52.93 -15.27
N ASP A 940 -11.97 52.12 -15.13
CA ASP A 940 -10.92 52.28 -14.11
C ASP A 940 -9.53 51.96 -14.72
N PRO A 941 -8.93 52.92 -15.48
CA PRO A 941 -7.66 52.71 -16.18
C PRO A 941 -6.51 52.54 -15.20
N VAL A 942 -5.68 51.52 -15.43
CA VAL A 942 -4.43 51.23 -14.72
C VAL A 942 -3.32 50.95 -15.72
N GLU A 943 -2.10 51.41 -15.41
CA GLU A 943 -0.90 51.15 -16.21
C GLU A 943 -0.16 49.92 -15.65
N LEU A 944 0.26 49.04 -16.54
CA LEU A 944 1.09 47.87 -16.23
C LEU A 944 2.56 48.33 -16.10
N PRO A 945 3.26 48.02 -14.97
CA PRO A 945 4.54 48.71 -14.65
C PRO A 945 5.71 48.40 -15.59
N LYS A 946 5.64 47.31 -16.36
CA LYS A 946 6.75 46.87 -17.25
C LYS A 946 6.44 46.98 -18.74
N SER A 947 5.19 46.78 -19.16
CA SER A 947 4.77 46.97 -20.55
C SER A 947 4.33 48.42 -20.85
N HIS A 948 4.02 49.20 -19.81
CA HIS A 948 3.47 50.55 -19.88
C HIS A 948 2.14 50.64 -20.66
N VAL A 949 1.46 49.49 -20.82
CA VAL A 949 0.16 49.45 -21.47
C VAL A 949 -0.91 49.79 -20.44
N ILE A 950 -1.86 50.63 -20.84
CA ILE A 950 -3.00 51.00 -19.99
C ILE A 950 -4.16 50.06 -20.33
N VAL A 951 -4.75 49.49 -19.29
CA VAL A 951 -5.89 48.56 -19.39
C VAL A 951 -6.91 48.88 -18.31
N ASP A 952 -8.11 48.38 -18.43
CA ASP A 952 -9.08 48.49 -17.36
C ASP A 952 -8.67 47.59 -16.18
N ARG A 953 -8.77 48.09 -14.95
CA ARG A 953 -8.42 47.36 -13.73
C ARG A 953 -9.13 46.02 -13.67
N LYS A 954 -10.40 45.98 -14.00
CA LYS A 954 -11.22 44.77 -13.97
C LYS A 954 -10.73 43.71 -14.97
N THR A 955 -10.29 44.15 -16.15
CA THR A 955 -9.73 43.30 -17.20
C THR A 955 -8.44 42.61 -16.70
N ILE A 956 -7.49 43.38 -16.20
CA ILE A 956 -6.21 42.83 -15.75
C ILE A 956 -6.32 42.03 -14.46
N GLU A 957 -7.16 42.44 -13.51
CA GLU A 957 -7.39 41.67 -12.30
C GLU A 957 -7.99 40.30 -12.60
N THR A 958 -8.90 40.20 -13.59
CA THR A 958 -9.46 38.94 -14.07
C THR A 958 -8.36 38.06 -14.69
N HIS A 959 -7.46 38.64 -15.48
CA HIS A 959 -6.30 37.92 -16.04
C HIS A 959 -5.39 37.36 -14.93
N LEU A 960 -5.07 38.20 -13.93
CA LEU A 960 -4.18 37.86 -12.81
C LEU A 960 -4.74 36.75 -11.88
N LEU A 961 -6.02 36.43 -11.96
CA LEU A 961 -6.62 35.31 -11.24
C LEU A 961 -6.16 33.97 -11.85
N SER A 962 -5.92 33.93 -13.15
CA SER A 962 -5.51 32.72 -13.86
C SER A 962 -4.00 32.67 -14.13
N ASP A 963 -3.39 33.81 -14.48
CA ASP A 963 -1.97 33.92 -14.78
C ASP A 963 -1.39 35.21 -14.16
N GLN A 964 -0.42 35.07 -13.25
CA GLN A 964 0.21 36.18 -12.52
C GLN A 964 1.32 36.82 -13.37
N THR A 965 1.04 37.07 -14.64
CA THR A 965 1.96 37.69 -15.57
C THR A 965 1.28 38.84 -16.33
N ASP A 966 2.11 39.76 -16.82
CA ASP A 966 1.71 40.84 -17.72
C ASP A 966 1.36 40.22 -19.10
N PRO A 967 0.13 40.35 -19.59
CA PRO A 967 -0.33 39.75 -20.86
C PRO A 967 0.44 40.20 -22.11
N PHE A 968 1.17 41.33 -22.06
CA PHE A 968 1.89 41.88 -23.21
C PHE A 968 3.35 41.45 -23.25
N ASN A 969 4.01 41.24 -22.12
CA ASN A 969 5.43 40.90 -22.07
C ASN A 969 5.77 39.66 -21.21
N ARG A 970 4.76 38.99 -20.62
CA ARG A 970 4.87 37.79 -19.74
C ARG A 970 5.76 37.98 -18.51
N SER A 971 6.03 39.20 -18.10
CA SER A 971 6.77 39.44 -16.87
C SER A 971 5.86 39.18 -15.64
N PRO A 972 6.41 38.73 -14.51
CA PRO A 972 5.63 38.59 -13.28
C PRO A 972 4.93 39.89 -12.89
N LEU A 973 3.62 39.77 -12.57
CA LEU A 973 2.77 40.91 -12.22
C LEU A 973 1.79 40.47 -11.12
N THR A 974 1.64 41.33 -10.11
CA THR A 974 0.63 41.20 -9.05
C THR A 974 -0.28 42.42 -9.00
N LYS A 975 -1.45 42.29 -8.33
CA LYS A 975 -2.42 43.41 -8.22
C LYS A 975 -1.84 44.62 -7.55
N GLU A 976 -0.97 44.46 -6.58
CA GLU A 976 -0.35 45.57 -5.81
C GLU A 976 0.64 46.39 -6.63
N GLN A 977 1.05 45.86 -7.77
CA GLN A 977 1.99 46.54 -8.68
C GLN A 977 1.29 47.38 -9.74
N LEU A 978 -0.04 47.33 -9.85
CA LEU A 978 -0.80 48.12 -10.81
C LEU A 978 -0.72 49.63 -10.45
N ILE A 979 -0.50 50.46 -11.44
CA ILE A 979 -0.32 51.91 -11.26
C ILE A 979 -1.61 52.62 -11.66
N ASP A 980 -2.23 53.34 -10.73
CA ASP A 980 -3.48 54.05 -10.98
C ASP A 980 -3.24 55.21 -11.96
N CYS A 981 -4.22 55.44 -12.88
CA CYS A 981 -4.20 56.50 -13.86
C CYS A 981 -5.33 57.52 -13.58
N PRO A 982 -5.28 58.33 -12.48
CA PRO A 982 -6.40 59.18 -12.06
C PRO A 982 -6.71 60.29 -13.07
N GLN A 983 -5.70 60.84 -13.79
CA GLN A 983 -5.91 61.84 -14.79
C GLN A 983 -6.67 61.32 -16.01
N LEU A 984 -6.33 60.10 -16.46
CA LEU A 984 -7.05 59.47 -17.56
C LEU A 984 -8.46 59.09 -17.17
N LYS A 985 -8.64 58.59 -15.93
CA LYS A 985 -9.95 58.26 -15.37
C LYS A 985 -10.87 59.48 -15.33
N ALA A 986 -10.34 60.66 -14.94
CA ALA A 986 -11.12 61.92 -14.94
C ALA A 986 -11.51 62.32 -16.35
N LYS A 987 -10.64 62.22 -17.34
CA LYS A 987 -10.95 62.54 -18.76
C LYS A 987 -12.02 61.60 -19.32
N ILE A 988 -11.94 60.32 -19.04
CA ILE A 988 -12.94 59.34 -19.46
C ILE A 988 -14.30 59.65 -18.83
N GLN A 989 -14.35 59.97 -17.54
CA GLN A 989 -15.56 60.36 -16.86
C GLN A 989 -16.18 61.66 -17.41
N GLU A 990 -15.37 62.63 -17.73
CA GLU A 990 -15.82 63.90 -18.38
C GLU A 990 -16.41 63.61 -19.75
N TYR A 991 -15.75 62.78 -20.57
CA TYR A 991 -16.27 62.36 -21.87
C TYR A 991 -17.59 61.65 -21.76
N MET A 992 -17.71 60.66 -20.83
CA MET A 992 -18.97 59.95 -20.57
C MET A 992 -20.09 60.90 -20.12
N ASN A 993 -19.80 61.84 -19.24
CA ASN A 993 -20.77 62.82 -18.76
C ASN A 993 -21.24 63.81 -19.86
N LYS A 994 -20.33 64.18 -20.77
CA LYS A 994 -20.69 65.02 -21.93
C LYS A 994 -21.66 64.31 -22.87
N LYS A 995 -21.35 63.03 -23.19
CA LYS A 995 -22.22 62.18 -24.02
C LYS A 995 -23.59 61.91 -23.38
N LYS A 996 -23.63 61.67 -22.05
CA LYS A 996 -24.91 61.55 -21.29
C LYS A 996 -25.73 62.83 -21.41
N LYS A 997 -25.16 64.02 -21.31
CA LYS A 997 -25.87 65.30 -21.45
C LYS A 997 -26.38 65.54 -22.87
N GLU A 998 -25.58 65.22 -23.88
CA GLU A 998 -25.93 65.30 -25.30
C GLU A 998 -27.13 64.38 -25.63
N LYS A 999 -27.15 63.10 -25.11
CA LYS A 999 -28.31 62.23 -25.29
C LYS A 999 -29.57 62.76 -24.59
N LYS A 1000 -29.45 63.18 -23.36
CA LYS A 1000 -30.57 63.68 -22.58
C LYS A 1000 -31.19 64.94 -23.25
N SER A 1001 -30.41 65.86 -23.82
CA SER A 1001 -30.90 66.99 -24.54
C SER A 1001 -31.60 66.63 -25.88
N LYS A 1002 -31.13 65.50 -26.54
CA LYS A 1002 -31.81 65.01 -27.76
C LYS A 1002 -33.15 64.32 -27.42
N MET A 1003 -33.23 63.53 -26.32
CA MET A 1003 -34.48 62.93 -25.86
C MET A 1003 -35.53 63.92 -25.38
N ASP A 1004 -35.10 65.08 -24.83
CA ASP A 1004 -36.00 66.18 -24.40
C ASP A 1004 -36.52 67.04 -25.59
N ILE A 1005 -35.88 66.89 -26.76
CA ILE A 1005 -36.31 67.57 -28.00
C ILE A 1005 -37.27 66.66 -28.80
N GLU A 1006 -37.15 65.30 -28.64
CA GLU A 1006 -38.05 64.33 -29.28
C GLU A 1006 -39.34 64.00 -28.48
N LYS A 1007 -39.44 64.45 -27.24
CA LYS A 1007 -40.69 64.47 -26.46
C LYS A 1007 -41.41 65.82 -26.62
#